data_39e26322b4ea5eeec14a5569828f9b59
#
_entry.id   39e26322b4ea5eeec14a5569828f9b59
#
_cell.length_a   1.000
_cell.length_b   1.000
_cell.length_c   1.000
_cell.angle_alpha   90.00
_cell.angle_beta   90.00
_cell.angle_gamma   90.00
#
_symmetry.space_group_name_H-M   'P 1'
#
loop_
_entity.id
_entity.type
_entity.pdbx_description
1 polymer ?
#
loop_
_entity_poly.entity_id
_entity_poly.type
_entity_poly.pdbx_seq_one_letter_code
_entity_poly.pdbx_strand_id
1 'polypeptide(L)'
;MTTHLQSPIHLQLPLNGMSCANCAGRVTTALNKLEGVEATVNFALEQAAIDLASPDRLQAVLESIKAQGYDYGSETILFQITGMTCAGCSARLNKMLAALPGVISADVNFSIEQARIVLVPGMQTPAGLREQIEALGFGAQLAQGSASGRRQQLLEREAQEAASARQAQTRVIVSALLTLPLLAGMLAMAGLLPWHLPAWLELVLATPVQFWIGARFYRGAWLAIKNRSANMDVLVATGTSAAYFYSLYLLLTLGMAASGQLYFEASAIIITLISLGKLLEARARRSTQSAIRELMALRPETATVWRGESWQSVAIDEVLRGDRLRVLVGERVPVDGRIVSGESELDESILTGESLPVPRGGGDKVLGGAINRSGVLEIEATTVGEDSSLSKIIALVENAQMGKAPLQQLVDKVSAVFVPVVMAIALFTLLVWYAISNDFGQALLAAVAVLVIACPCALGLATPAAIVTGTGVAARHGILIKDVDTLQKAHAIKALIFDKTGTLTQGRPVLASWSGNDEQLRLAAALQQASEHPLALAMREAVGKEAMLPQPEAVEVRVGAGIVGQVAGHTVAIGNGSLLDQLGIEPPQQDEQAADGATRVWVVIDGVVVGIAALADTLRPESPDAIATLRQRGIASWLVSGDAPAPVAHIAAKLGLDGAFDSVLPAGKVEKVEALRAQTSGLVAMVGDGVNDAPALAAADVGIAMGSGSDVAMETASITLMRSDPRLVADAIDISAATWRTIQQNLFWAFVFNIIGIPLAALGYLSPELAGAAMALSSITVLSNSLLLKRWQPRALAQVGHNLSTESNR
;
A
#
# COMPACT_ATOMS: atom_id res chain seq x y z
N MET A 1 3.24 49.17 -15.31
CA MET A 1 2.59 48.13 -16.12
C MET A 1 3.57 47.71 -17.20
N THR A 2 4.39 46.72 -16.92
CA THR A 2 5.29 46.08 -17.89
C THR A 2 4.81 44.66 -18.03
N THR A 3 4.10 44.39 -19.10
CA THR A 3 3.71 43.07 -19.58
C THR A 3 4.99 42.33 -19.98
N HIS A 4 5.46 41.44 -19.09
CA HIS A 4 6.40 40.41 -19.50
C HIS A 4 5.62 39.48 -20.46
N LEU A 5 5.90 39.57 -21.73
CA LEU A 5 5.59 38.55 -22.73
C LEU A 5 6.38 37.27 -22.30
N GLN A 6 5.73 36.38 -21.57
CA GLN A 6 6.25 35.06 -21.34
C GLN A 6 6.28 34.34 -22.69
N SER A 7 7.45 33.80 -23.04
CA SER A 7 7.60 32.96 -24.24
C SER A 7 6.62 31.80 -24.17
N PRO A 8 5.99 31.41 -25.29
CA PRO A 8 5.09 30.26 -25.32
C PRO A 8 5.82 29.00 -24.79
N ILE A 9 5.11 28.23 -23.97
CA ILE A 9 5.65 27.00 -23.40
C ILE A 9 5.44 25.88 -24.42
N HIS A 10 6.54 25.38 -24.98
CA HIS A 10 6.51 24.23 -25.87
C HIS A 10 6.51 22.94 -25.07
N LEU A 11 5.47 22.13 -25.24
CA LEU A 11 5.26 20.87 -24.56
C LEU A 11 5.16 19.73 -25.55
N GLN A 12 5.91 18.65 -25.33
CA GLN A 12 5.73 17.37 -26.01
C GLN A 12 5.10 16.37 -25.05
N LEU A 13 3.83 16.04 -25.28
CA LEU A 13 3.05 15.19 -24.40
C LEU A 13 2.82 13.83 -25.07
N PRO A 14 3.34 12.74 -24.50
CA PRO A 14 2.98 11.39 -24.97
C PRO A 14 1.49 11.14 -24.79
N LEU A 15 0.85 10.53 -25.77
CA LEU A 15 -0.57 10.20 -25.76
C LEU A 15 -0.75 8.69 -25.89
N ASN A 16 -1.52 8.09 -25.00
CA ASN A 16 -1.79 6.67 -25.00
C ASN A 16 -3.21 6.37 -25.52
N GLY A 17 -3.37 5.20 -26.17
CA GLY A 17 -4.67 4.71 -26.62
C GLY A 17 -5.11 5.18 -28.00
N MET A 18 -4.24 5.82 -28.80
CA MET A 18 -4.56 6.19 -30.18
C MET A 18 -4.40 4.99 -31.11
N SER A 19 -5.44 4.66 -31.86
CA SER A 19 -5.43 3.54 -32.81
C SER A 19 -5.41 3.93 -34.28
N CYS A 20 -5.59 5.20 -34.62
CA CYS A 20 -5.66 5.69 -36.01
C CYS A 20 -5.41 7.19 -36.16
N ALA A 21 -5.06 7.62 -37.41
CA ALA A 21 -4.83 9.04 -37.73
C ALA A 21 -6.06 9.94 -37.47
N ASN A 22 -7.27 9.41 -37.58
CA ASN A 22 -8.49 10.15 -37.26
C ASN A 22 -8.58 10.46 -35.74
N CYS A 23 -8.05 9.60 -34.89
CA CYS A 23 -7.95 9.81 -33.45
C CYS A 23 -7.07 11.03 -33.17
N ALA A 24 -5.90 11.11 -33.80
CA ALA A 24 -5.00 12.25 -33.69
C ALA A 24 -5.65 13.54 -34.17
N GLY A 25 -6.39 13.52 -35.28
CA GLY A 25 -7.15 14.64 -35.80
C GLY A 25 -8.24 15.15 -34.85
N ARG A 26 -8.94 14.26 -34.16
CA ARG A 26 -9.94 14.62 -33.13
C ARG A 26 -9.31 15.32 -31.95
N VAL A 27 -8.22 14.79 -31.41
CA VAL A 27 -7.50 15.40 -30.28
C VAL A 27 -6.94 16.77 -30.70
N THR A 28 -6.27 16.88 -31.87
CA THR A 28 -5.78 18.14 -32.40
C THR A 28 -6.89 19.21 -32.50
N THR A 29 -8.05 18.82 -33.04
CA THR A 29 -9.20 19.74 -33.18
C THR A 29 -9.76 20.16 -31.82
N ALA A 30 -9.80 19.25 -30.85
CA ALA A 30 -10.29 19.53 -29.50
C ALA A 30 -9.35 20.49 -28.75
N LEU A 31 -8.03 20.27 -28.86
CA LEU A 31 -7.01 21.10 -28.21
C LEU A 31 -6.97 22.53 -28.81
N ASN A 32 -7.03 22.66 -30.15
CA ASN A 32 -7.02 23.94 -30.82
C ASN A 32 -8.31 24.79 -30.66
N LYS A 33 -9.35 24.21 -30.04
CA LYS A 33 -10.52 24.98 -29.59
C LYS A 33 -10.29 25.71 -28.26
N LEU A 34 -9.26 25.34 -27.51
CA LEU A 34 -8.92 25.99 -26.25
C LEU A 34 -8.20 27.30 -26.54
N GLU A 35 -8.62 28.38 -25.91
CA GLU A 35 -8.03 29.72 -26.10
C GLU A 35 -6.58 29.74 -25.58
N GLY A 36 -5.64 30.16 -26.43
CA GLY A 36 -4.21 30.22 -26.07
C GLY A 36 -3.49 28.85 -26.10
N VAL A 37 -4.02 27.89 -26.85
CA VAL A 37 -3.42 26.57 -27.08
C VAL A 37 -3.31 26.33 -28.58
N GLU A 38 -2.09 26.03 -29.05
CA GLU A 38 -1.84 25.53 -30.40
C GLU A 38 -1.27 24.12 -30.27
N ALA A 39 -1.90 23.14 -30.92
CA ALA A 39 -1.52 21.74 -30.76
C ALA A 39 -1.51 21.02 -32.11
N THR A 40 -0.53 20.13 -32.26
CA THR A 40 -0.44 19.18 -33.37
C THR A 40 -0.17 17.80 -32.79
N VAL A 41 -1.02 16.82 -33.17
CA VAL A 41 -0.86 15.44 -32.69
C VAL A 41 -0.31 14.57 -33.82
N ASN A 42 0.80 13.91 -33.53
CA ASN A 42 1.42 12.95 -34.43
C ASN A 42 1.06 11.53 -34.00
N PHE A 43 0.24 10.85 -34.83
CA PHE A 43 -0.19 9.49 -34.57
C PHE A 43 0.98 8.48 -34.58
N ALA A 44 1.94 8.62 -35.50
CA ALA A 44 3.05 7.69 -35.65
C ALA A 44 4.05 7.72 -34.48
N LEU A 45 4.16 8.88 -33.84
CA LEU A 45 5.01 9.06 -32.64
C LEU A 45 4.22 8.98 -31.33
N GLU A 46 2.89 8.85 -31.43
CA GLU A 46 1.98 8.89 -30.25
C GLU A 46 2.25 10.10 -29.34
N GLN A 47 2.49 11.26 -29.95
CA GLN A 47 2.84 12.50 -29.24
C GLN A 47 1.99 13.67 -29.71
N ALA A 48 1.66 14.55 -28.77
CA ALA A 48 1.12 15.88 -29.04
C ALA A 48 2.20 16.94 -28.81
N ALA A 49 2.51 17.73 -29.81
CA ALA A 49 3.26 18.98 -29.67
C ALA A 49 2.26 20.08 -29.39
N ILE A 50 2.41 20.76 -28.25
CA ILE A 50 1.45 21.72 -27.72
C ILE A 50 2.18 22.99 -27.31
N ASP A 51 1.75 24.11 -27.85
CA ASP A 51 2.21 25.44 -27.50
C ASP A 51 1.17 26.14 -26.62
N LEU A 52 1.58 26.46 -25.39
CA LEU A 52 0.73 27.09 -24.39
C LEU A 52 1.10 28.58 -24.24
N ALA A 53 0.13 29.44 -24.35
CA ALA A 53 0.30 30.88 -24.11
C ALA A 53 0.57 31.17 -22.60
N SER A 54 0.12 30.31 -21.70
CA SER A 54 0.39 30.39 -20.26
C SER A 54 0.34 29.01 -19.58
N PRO A 55 1.06 28.81 -18.47
CA PRO A 55 1.05 27.53 -17.71
C PRO A 55 -0.34 27.11 -17.20
N ASP A 56 -1.21 28.09 -16.94
CA ASP A 56 -2.56 27.85 -16.40
C ASP A 56 -3.47 27.08 -17.38
N ARG A 57 -3.13 27.08 -18.69
CA ARG A 57 -3.88 26.36 -19.73
C ARG A 57 -3.61 24.86 -19.74
N LEU A 58 -2.56 24.40 -19.10
CA LEU A 58 -2.18 22.98 -19.07
C LEU A 58 -3.32 22.10 -18.53
N GLN A 59 -3.96 22.49 -17.44
CA GLN A 59 -5.06 21.73 -16.85
C GLN A 59 -6.21 21.51 -17.84
N ALA A 60 -6.60 22.54 -18.56
CA ALA A 60 -7.66 22.47 -19.58
C ALA A 60 -7.27 21.55 -20.75
N VAL A 61 -5.99 21.54 -21.13
CA VAL A 61 -5.45 20.61 -22.14
C VAL A 61 -5.56 19.16 -21.68
N LEU A 62 -5.11 18.86 -20.46
CA LEU A 62 -5.14 17.51 -19.89
C LEU A 62 -6.58 16.99 -19.76
N GLU A 63 -7.50 17.84 -19.31
CA GLU A 63 -8.93 17.52 -19.22
C GLU A 63 -9.55 17.29 -20.60
N SER A 64 -9.18 18.09 -21.60
CA SER A 64 -9.66 17.91 -22.96
C SER A 64 -9.21 16.58 -23.58
N ILE A 65 -7.96 16.15 -23.35
CA ILE A 65 -7.44 14.85 -23.81
C ILE A 65 -8.25 13.71 -23.17
N LYS A 66 -8.48 13.76 -21.87
CA LYS A 66 -9.29 12.76 -21.16
C LYS A 66 -10.73 12.72 -21.63
N ALA A 67 -11.33 13.88 -21.88
CA ALA A 67 -12.70 14.00 -22.41
C ALA A 67 -12.85 13.37 -23.81
N GLN A 68 -11.76 13.28 -24.58
CA GLN A 68 -11.74 12.59 -25.87
C GLN A 68 -11.52 11.07 -25.75
N GLY A 69 -11.36 10.54 -24.51
CA GLY A 69 -11.15 9.12 -24.24
C GLY A 69 -9.70 8.65 -24.40
N TYR A 70 -8.73 9.58 -24.34
CA TYR A 70 -7.30 9.25 -24.42
C TYR A 70 -6.60 9.58 -23.12
N ASP A 71 -5.48 8.89 -22.86
CA ASP A 71 -4.63 9.18 -21.71
C ASP A 71 -3.31 9.82 -22.18
N TYR A 72 -2.59 10.40 -21.24
CA TYR A 72 -1.33 11.07 -21.49
C TYR A 72 -0.22 10.53 -20.60
N GLY A 73 1.02 10.54 -21.14
CA GLY A 73 2.20 10.16 -20.39
C GLY A 73 2.47 11.13 -19.23
N SER A 74 2.79 10.58 -18.08
CA SER A 74 3.25 11.33 -16.91
C SER A 74 4.57 10.79 -16.40
N GLU A 75 5.39 11.66 -15.81
CA GLU A 75 6.62 11.30 -15.15
C GLU A 75 6.43 11.39 -13.63
N THR A 76 6.88 10.37 -12.91
CA THR A 76 6.83 10.37 -11.45
C THR A 76 8.23 10.55 -10.88
N ILE A 77 8.42 11.60 -10.09
CA ILE A 77 9.67 11.88 -9.40
C ILE A 77 9.45 11.69 -7.90
N LEU A 78 10.36 10.94 -7.29
CA LEU A 78 10.38 10.68 -5.86
C LEU A 78 11.53 11.44 -5.23
N PHE A 79 11.19 12.26 -4.21
CA PHE A 79 12.18 12.92 -3.37
C PHE A 79 12.11 12.39 -1.93
N GLN A 80 13.28 12.17 -1.35
CA GLN A 80 13.45 12.05 0.08
C GLN A 80 13.51 13.44 0.68
N ILE A 81 12.63 13.74 1.64
CA ILE A 81 12.50 15.07 2.25
C ILE A 81 13.02 15.02 3.68
N THR A 82 13.91 15.96 4.03
CA THR A 82 14.40 16.12 5.39
C THR A 82 13.97 17.47 5.98
N GLY A 83 13.90 17.54 7.31
CA GLY A 83 13.54 18.78 8.01
C GLY A 83 12.04 18.98 8.23
N MET A 84 11.16 18.02 7.89
CA MET A 84 9.76 18.06 8.30
C MET A 84 9.63 17.71 9.79
N THR A 85 8.99 18.58 10.56
CA THR A 85 8.83 18.39 12.01
C THR A 85 7.42 17.98 12.43
N CYS A 86 6.43 18.15 11.55
CA CYS A 86 5.02 17.85 11.82
C CYS A 86 4.22 17.66 10.51
N ALA A 87 3.01 17.15 10.64
CA ALA A 87 2.09 16.98 9.50
C ALA A 87 1.75 18.31 8.80
N GLY A 88 1.71 19.43 9.51
CA GLY A 88 1.54 20.75 8.90
C GLY A 88 2.66 21.12 7.92
N CYS A 89 3.89 20.66 8.16
CA CYS A 89 5.00 20.84 7.22
C CYS A 89 4.77 20.08 5.92
N SER A 90 4.33 18.82 5.98
CA SER A 90 4.03 18.02 4.79
C SER A 90 2.84 18.58 4.02
N ALA A 91 1.79 19.03 4.70
CA ALA A 91 0.63 19.64 4.07
C ALA A 91 1.00 20.94 3.31
N ARG A 92 1.86 21.77 3.91
CA ARG A 92 2.36 22.99 3.28
C ARG A 92 3.20 22.67 2.04
N LEU A 93 4.17 21.76 2.18
CA LEU A 93 5.03 21.36 1.06
C LEU A 93 4.20 20.77 -0.07
N ASN A 94 3.23 19.93 0.24
CA ASN A 94 2.29 19.35 -0.72
C ASN A 94 1.53 20.44 -1.51
N LYS A 95 0.96 21.42 -0.80
CA LYS A 95 0.21 22.52 -1.42
C LYS A 95 1.09 23.34 -2.35
N MET A 96 2.33 23.60 -1.96
CA MET A 96 3.26 24.39 -2.78
C MET A 96 3.71 23.61 -4.03
N LEU A 97 4.05 22.32 -3.88
CA LEU A 97 4.43 21.48 -5.02
C LEU A 97 3.27 21.29 -6.00
N ALA A 98 2.05 21.06 -5.50
CA ALA A 98 0.87 20.92 -6.35
C ALA A 98 0.50 22.22 -7.12
N ALA A 99 0.98 23.38 -6.66
CA ALA A 99 0.76 24.65 -7.34
C ALA A 99 1.81 24.97 -8.41
N LEU A 100 2.86 24.13 -8.56
CA LEU A 100 3.88 24.35 -9.56
C LEU A 100 3.39 24.05 -10.98
N PRO A 101 3.79 24.83 -11.99
CA PRO A 101 3.44 24.56 -13.38
C PRO A 101 3.92 23.17 -13.80
N GLY A 102 3.04 22.40 -14.45
CA GLY A 102 3.38 21.05 -14.93
C GLY A 102 3.24 19.93 -13.91
N VAL A 103 2.95 20.24 -12.65
CA VAL A 103 2.68 19.21 -11.63
C VAL A 103 1.20 18.80 -11.73
N ILE A 104 0.97 17.51 -11.97
CA ILE A 104 -0.34 16.89 -12.04
C ILE A 104 -0.84 16.58 -10.63
N SER A 105 0.02 15.98 -9.82
CA SER A 105 -0.25 15.72 -8.40
C SER A 105 1.05 15.73 -7.60
N ALA A 106 0.93 16.08 -6.33
CA ALA A 106 2.02 15.97 -5.37
C ALA A 106 1.49 15.33 -4.10
N ASP A 107 2.19 14.30 -3.61
CA ASP A 107 1.88 13.61 -2.37
C ASP A 107 3.09 13.63 -1.47
N VAL A 108 3.01 14.41 -0.39
CA VAL A 108 4.07 14.51 0.60
C VAL A 108 3.66 13.80 1.87
N ASN A 109 4.40 12.76 2.22
CA ASN A 109 4.14 11.96 3.41
C ASN A 109 5.18 12.25 4.50
N PHE A 110 4.70 12.77 5.61
CA PHE A 110 5.54 13.10 6.77
C PHE A 110 6.13 11.86 7.45
N SER A 111 5.39 10.74 7.49
CA SER A 111 5.80 9.54 8.24
C SER A 111 6.95 8.79 7.59
N ILE A 112 7.00 8.76 6.28
CA ILE A 112 8.07 8.14 5.50
C ILE A 112 9.07 9.18 4.96
N GLU A 113 8.80 10.47 5.22
CA GLU A 113 9.64 11.59 4.79
C GLU A 113 9.90 11.63 3.28
N GLN A 114 8.87 11.30 2.50
CA GLN A 114 8.94 11.28 1.04
C GLN A 114 7.94 12.21 0.38
N ALA A 115 8.31 12.72 -0.81
CA ALA A 115 7.43 13.43 -1.72
C ALA A 115 7.41 12.70 -3.05
N ARG A 116 6.22 12.29 -3.50
CA ARG A 116 5.96 11.80 -4.84
C ARG A 116 5.32 12.92 -5.65
N ILE A 117 5.94 13.27 -6.76
CA ILE A 117 5.50 14.34 -7.63
C ILE A 117 5.23 13.73 -8.99
N VAL A 118 3.99 13.76 -9.44
CA VAL A 118 3.59 13.35 -10.79
C VAL A 118 3.50 14.60 -11.63
N LEU A 119 4.22 14.61 -12.73
CA LEU A 119 4.34 15.79 -13.58
C LEU A 119 4.24 15.43 -15.06
N VAL A 120 3.96 16.47 -15.86
CA VAL A 120 4.02 16.40 -17.30
C VAL A 120 5.50 16.38 -17.73
N PRO A 121 5.95 15.39 -18.53
CA PRO A 121 7.34 15.28 -18.94
C PRO A 121 7.86 16.58 -19.55
N GLY A 122 9.07 17.00 -19.17
CA GLY A 122 9.74 18.18 -19.70
C GLY A 122 9.33 19.54 -19.11
N MET A 123 8.29 19.61 -18.27
CA MET A 123 7.84 20.87 -17.66
C MET A 123 8.67 21.28 -16.42
N GLN A 124 9.12 20.32 -15.66
CA GLN A 124 9.95 20.53 -14.48
C GLN A 124 11.17 19.60 -14.52
N THR A 125 12.28 20.06 -13.98
CA THR A 125 13.45 19.22 -13.81
C THR A 125 13.60 18.79 -12.35
N PRO A 126 14.19 17.61 -12.07
CA PRO A 126 14.45 17.18 -10.70
C PRO A 126 15.29 18.21 -9.91
N ALA A 127 16.23 18.90 -10.58
CA ALA A 127 17.05 19.93 -9.97
C ALA A 127 16.22 21.17 -9.58
N GLY A 128 15.31 21.62 -10.48
CA GLY A 128 14.42 22.75 -10.21
C GLY A 128 13.43 22.47 -9.08
N LEU A 129 12.86 21.26 -9.05
CA LEU A 129 11.98 20.84 -7.95
C LEU A 129 12.74 20.79 -6.60
N ARG A 130 13.98 20.30 -6.60
CA ARG A 130 14.83 20.29 -5.41
C ARG A 130 15.08 21.71 -4.90
N GLU A 131 15.46 22.64 -5.78
CA GLU A 131 15.71 24.03 -5.40
C GLU A 131 14.45 24.68 -4.76
N GLN A 132 13.28 24.38 -5.29
CA GLN A 132 12.02 24.89 -4.75
C GLN A 132 11.69 24.29 -3.39
N ILE A 133 11.95 23.01 -3.16
CA ILE A 133 11.80 22.36 -1.87
C ILE A 133 12.79 22.95 -0.84
N GLU A 134 14.05 23.19 -1.24
CA GLU A 134 15.08 23.78 -0.40
C GLU A 134 14.78 25.25 -0.05
N ALA A 135 14.20 26.00 -0.99
CA ALA A 135 13.74 27.37 -0.75
C ALA A 135 12.64 27.48 0.32
N LEU A 136 11.86 26.40 0.50
CA LEU A 136 10.85 26.28 1.57
C LEU A 136 11.44 25.89 2.93
N GLY A 137 12.77 25.65 2.99
CA GLY A 137 13.48 25.28 4.21
C GLY A 137 13.52 23.78 4.50
N PHE A 138 13.26 22.92 3.50
CA PHE A 138 13.37 21.47 3.61
C PHE A 138 14.56 20.97 2.79
N GLY A 139 15.20 19.89 3.22
CA GLY A 139 16.19 19.22 2.38
C GLY A 139 15.49 18.25 1.42
N ALA A 140 15.98 18.14 0.19
CA ALA A 140 15.47 17.22 -0.81
C ALA A 140 16.59 16.43 -1.49
N GLN A 141 16.45 15.11 -1.53
CA GLN A 141 17.34 14.22 -2.26
C GLN A 141 16.50 13.39 -3.23
N LEU A 142 16.94 13.34 -4.49
CA LEU A 142 16.27 12.52 -5.50
C LEU A 142 16.45 11.03 -5.13
N ALA A 143 15.36 10.28 -5.13
CA ALA A 143 15.44 8.83 -4.97
C ALA A 143 16.05 8.24 -6.26
N GLN A 144 17.14 7.49 -6.14
CA GLN A 144 17.79 6.89 -7.29
C GLN A 144 16.97 5.71 -7.82
N GLY A 145 16.82 5.60 -9.14
CA GLY A 145 16.01 4.57 -9.78
C GLY A 145 16.62 3.16 -9.70
N SER A 146 17.96 3.01 -9.59
CA SER A 146 18.57 1.68 -9.49
C SER A 146 18.39 1.06 -8.11
N ALA A 147 18.25 -0.25 -8.06
CA ALA A 147 17.99 -0.95 -6.80
C ALA A 147 19.19 -0.91 -5.85
N SER A 148 20.42 -0.95 -6.36
CA SER A 148 21.65 -0.74 -5.58
C SER A 148 21.71 0.68 -5.04
N GLY A 149 21.38 1.69 -5.85
CA GLY A 149 21.31 3.08 -5.44
C GLY A 149 20.27 3.33 -4.34
N ARG A 150 19.09 2.74 -4.44
CA ARG A 150 18.05 2.81 -3.38
C ARG A 150 18.53 2.18 -2.07
N ARG A 151 19.21 1.04 -2.13
CA ARG A 151 19.79 0.39 -0.95
C ARG A 151 20.88 1.22 -0.29
N GLN A 152 21.80 1.78 -1.08
CA GLN A 152 22.87 2.64 -0.56
C GLN A 152 22.29 3.89 0.12
N GLN A 153 21.29 4.53 -0.50
CA GLN A 153 20.56 5.64 0.12
C GLN A 153 19.87 5.24 1.42
N LEU A 154 19.30 4.03 1.50
CA LEU A 154 18.72 3.51 2.75
C LEU A 154 19.77 3.34 3.85
N LEU A 155 20.93 2.76 3.55
CA LEU A 155 22.02 2.57 4.51
C LEU A 155 22.58 3.93 5.00
N GLU A 156 22.78 4.88 4.09
CA GLU A 156 23.19 6.24 4.43
C GLU A 156 22.13 6.94 5.30
N ARG A 157 20.86 6.77 4.95
CA ARG A 157 19.74 7.28 5.74
C ARG A 157 19.69 6.65 7.13
N GLU A 158 19.84 5.34 7.24
CA GLU A 158 19.88 4.65 8.53
C GLU A 158 21.03 5.15 9.40
N ALA A 159 22.19 5.38 8.81
CA ALA A 159 23.35 5.95 9.50
C ALA A 159 23.06 7.39 9.97
N GLN A 160 22.47 8.23 9.12
CA GLN A 160 22.07 9.60 9.46
C GLN A 160 20.97 9.63 10.53
N GLU A 161 19.97 8.77 10.39
CA GLU A 161 18.90 8.63 11.39
C GLU A 161 19.43 8.11 12.73
N ALA A 162 20.37 7.16 12.72
CA ALA A 162 21.03 6.67 13.93
C ALA A 162 21.84 7.76 14.61
N ALA A 163 22.59 8.56 13.84
CA ALA A 163 23.35 9.70 14.34
C ALA A 163 22.43 10.79 14.94
N SER A 164 21.37 11.15 14.22
CA SER A 164 20.37 12.12 14.67
C SER A 164 19.64 11.68 15.93
N ALA A 165 19.33 10.38 16.04
CA ALA A 165 18.71 9.82 17.24
C ALA A 165 19.64 9.81 18.44
N ARG A 166 20.91 9.47 18.25
CA ARG A 166 21.92 9.57 19.33
C ARG A 166 22.04 11.02 19.80
N GLN A 167 22.10 11.97 18.87
CA GLN A 167 22.17 13.39 19.20
C GLN A 167 20.90 13.85 19.95
N ALA A 168 19.69 13.44 19.50
CA ALA A 168 18.45 13.74 20.18
C ALA A 168 18.41 13.11 21.59
N GLN A 169 18.86 11.87 21.74
CA GLN A 169 18.96 11.20 23.04
C GLN A 169 19.90 11.92 23.97
N THR A 170 21.09 12.32 23.51
CA THR A 170 22.05 13.10 24.31
C THR A 170 21.44 14.42 24.75
N ARG A 171 20.76 15.15 23.86
CA ARG A 171 20.07 16.40 24.20
C ARG A 171 19.00 16.21 25.26
N VAL A 172 18.18 15.14 25.18
CA VAL A 172 17.16 14.82 26.16
C VAL A 172 17.78 14.48 27.52
N ILE A 173 18.87 13.68 27.53
CA ILE A 173 19.58 13.33 28.78
C ILE A 173 20.15 14.59 29.43
N VAL A 174 20.84 15.45 28.67
CA VAL A 174 21.39 16.72 29.20
C VAL A 174 20.25 17.62 29.67
N SER A 175 19.16 17.74 28.94
CA SER A 175 17.97 18.48 29.33
C SER A 175 17.41 17.98 30.66
N ALA A 176 17.24 16.67 30.80
CA ALA A 176 16.75 16.05 32.02
C ALA A 176 17.66 16.29 33.22
N LEU A 177 18.99 16.20 33.03
CA LEU A 177 19.98 16.46 34.08
C LEU A 177 19.94 17.93 34.54
N LEU A 178 19.75 18.88 33.64
CA LEU A 178 19.63 20.31 33.96
C LEU A 178 18.26 20.65 34.59
N THR A 179 17.22 19.95 34.19
CA THR A 179 15.85 20.20 34.65
C THR A 179 15.55 19.51 36.00
N LEU A 180 16.22 18.40 36.31
CA LEU A 180 15.98 17.64 37.55
C LEU A 180 16.18 18.49 38.82
N PRO A 181 17.24 19.32 38.97
CA PRO A 181 17.36 20.22 40.10
C PRO A 181 16.23 21.27 40.17
N LEU A 182 15.76 21.79 39.02
CA LEU A 182 14.65 22.72 38.93
C LEU A 182 13.36 22.07 39.41
N LEU A 183 13.10 20.82 39.03
CA LEU A 183 11.96 20.03 39.50
C LEU A 183 12.02 19.82 41.03
N ALA A 184 13.20 19.53 41.56
CA ALA A 184 13.41 19.42 43.02
C ALA A 184 13.17 20.76 43.74
N GLY A 185 13.54 21.88 43.13
CA GLY A 185 13.21 23.25 43.63
C GLY A 185 11.73 23.51 43.68
N MET A 186 10.97 23.11 42.61
CA MET A 186 9.52 23.20 42.56
C MET A 186 8.85 22.34 43.66
N LEU A 187 9.33 21.12 43.94
CA LEU A 187 8.84 20.29 45.03
C LEU A 187 9.14 20.90 46.44
N ALA A 188 10.23 21.61 46.56
CA ALA A 188 10.56 22.35 47.76
C ALA A 188 9.62 23.54 47.98
N MET A 189 9.26 24.26 46.92
CA MET A 189 8.22 25.32 46.98
C MET A 189 6.85 24.76 47.37
N ALA A 190 6.50 23.56 46.98
CA ALA A 190 5.29 22.85 47.40
C ALA A 190 5.33 22.33 48.86
N GLY A 191 6.42 22.66 49.62
CA GLY A 191 6.60 22.23 51.01
C GLY A 191 7.03 20.76 51.17
N LEU A 192 7.37 20.06 50.10
CA LEU A 192 7.77 18.66 50.15
C LEU A 192 9.28 18.48 50.42
N LEU A 193 10.09 19.51 50.25
CA LEU A 193 11.51 19.49 50.53
C LEU A 193 11.93 20.73 51.34
N PRO A 194 12.94 20.63 52.26
CA PRO A 194 13.26 21.72 53.22
C PRO A 194 14.25 22.78 52.69
N TRP A 195 14.45 22.90 51.40
CA TRP A 195 15.42 23.79 50.75
C TRP A 195 14.89 24.46 49.50
N HIS A 196 15.40 25.64 49.15
CA HIS A 196 15.02 26.36 47.92
C HIS A 196 16.25 26.58 47.04
N LEU A 197 16.04 26.47 45.74
CA LEU A 197 17.10 26.85 44.77
C LEU A 197 17.29 28.38 44.78
N PRO A 198 18.53 28.87 44.74
CA PRO A 198 18.76 30.27 44.49
C PRO A 198 18.30 30.69 43.10
N ALA A 199 17.64 31.83 42.97
CA ALA A 199 17.07 32.35 41.74
C ALA A 199 18.10 32.45 40.57
N TRP A 200 19.37 32.81 40.86
CA TRP A 200 20.41 32.81 39.82
C TRP A 200 20.76 31.42 39.29
N LEU A 201 20.64 30.39 40.15
CA LEU A 201 20.94 29.02 39.75
C LEU A 201 19.82 28.46 38.84
N GLU A 202 18.58 28.82 39.08
CA GLU A 202 17.45 28.51 38.21
C GLU A 202 17.66 29.10 36.82
N LEU A 203 18.08 30.38 36.73
CA LEU A 203 18.43 31.01 35.45
C LEU A 203 19.57 30.29 34.75
N VAL A 204 20.64 29.93 35.43
CA VAL A 204 21.82 29.24 34.83
C VAL A 204 21.43 27.86 34.32
N LEU A 205 20.59 27.11 35.02
CA LEU A 205 20.13 25.78 34.61
C LEU A 205 19.11 25.84 33.47
N ALA A 206 18.18 26.80 33.51
CA ALA A 206 17.14 26.92 32.51
C ALA A 206 17.63 27.49 31.16
N THR A 207 18.64 28.38 31.16
CA THR A 207 19.13 29.05 29.95
C THR A 207 19.65 28.10 28.89
N PRO A 208 20.50 27.09 29.18
CA PRO A 208 20.91 26.11 28.18
C PRO A 208 19.74 25.28 27.66
N VAL A 209 18.77 24.95 28.51
CA VAL A 209 17.56 24.20 28.08
C VAL A 209 16.73 25.06 27.12
N GLN A 210 16.50 26.33 27.44
CA GLN A 210 15.72 27.26 26.64
C GLN A 210 16.34 27.51 25.25
N PHE A 211 17.62 27.87 25.18
CA PHE A 211 18.22 28.39 23.96
C PHE A 211 19.07 27.40 23.19
N TRP A 212 19.68 26.40 23.83
CA TRP A 212 20.43 25.37 23.10
C TRP A 212 19.56 24.14 22.77
N ILE A 213 18.87 23.57 23.73
CA ILE A 213 18.01 22.40 23.51
C ILE A 213 16.73 22.84 22.80
N GLY A 214 16.13 23.95 23.21
CA GLY A 214 14.96 24.58 22.63
C GLY A 214 15.19 25.23 21.26
N ALA A 215 16.44 25.38 20.79
CA ALA A 215 16.78 26.04 19.52
C ALA A 215 16.00 25.50 18.32
N ARG A 216 15.68 24.22 18.32
CA ARG A 216 14.86 23.58 17.27
C ARG A 216 13.46 24.19 17.16
N PHE A 217 12.82 24.49 18.28
CA PHE A 217 11.49 25.08 18.32
C PHE A 217 11.52 26.53 17.82
N TYR A 218 12.54 27.29 18.17
CA TYR A 218 12.72 28.65 17.65
C TYR A 218 12.94 28.68 16.13
N ARG A 219 13.77 27.78 15.60
CA ARG A 219 13.99 27.67 14.16
C ARG A 219 12.71 27.27 13.42
N GLY A 220 11.98 26.27 13.95
CA GLY A 220 10.71 25.82 13.40
C GLY A 220 9.62 26.91 13.47
N ALA A 221 9.54 27.63 14.57
CA ALA A 221 8.63 28.77 14.75
C ALA A 221 8.94 29.91 13.77
N TRP A 222 10.22 30.28 13.63
CA TRP A 222 10.64 31.32 12.69
C TRP A 222 10.29 30.98 11.24
N LEU A 223 10.56 29.73 10.81
CA LEU A 223 10.21 29.26 9.48
C LEU A 223 8.68 29.23 9.26
N ALA A 224 7.91 28.86 10.26
CA ALA A 224 6.46 28.87 10.16
C ALA A 224 5.91 30.30 10.03
N ILE A 225 6.37 31.22 10.86
CA ILE A 225 5.94 32.63 10.83
C ILE A 225 6.34 33.30 9.51
N LYS A 226 7.59 33.10 9.06
CA LYS A 226 8.07 33.61 7.76
C LYS A 226 7.16 33.18 6.61
N ASN A 227 6.63 31.97 6.70
CA ASN A 227 5.73 31.40 5.69
C ASN A 227 4.23 31.60 6.02
N ARG A 228 3.88 32.55 6.90
CA ARG A 228 2.51 32.89 7.30
C ARG A 228 1.69 31.68 7.74
N SER A 229 2.34 30.74 8.45
CA SER A 229 1.71 29.56 9.02
C SER A 229 2.00 29.48 10.51
N ALA A 230 1.16 28.77 11.24
CA ALA A 230 1.39 28.46 12.65
C ALA A 230 1.46 26.95 12.83
N ASN A 231 2.40 26.49 13.64
CA ASN A 231 2.62 25.07 13.94
C ASN A 231 2.90 24.87 15.43
N MET A 232 3.16 23.63 15.83
CA MET A 232 3.53 23.28 17.19
C MET A 232 4.72 24.10 17.73
N ASP A 233 5.72 24.31 16.86
CA ASP A 233 6.95 25.01 17.29
C ASP A 233 6.66 26.46 17.68
N VAL A 234 5.69 27.11 17.06
CA VAL A 234 5.21 28.45 17.41
C VAL A 234 4.59 28.44 18.82
N LEU A 235 3.71 27.47 19.10
CA LEU A 235 3.05 27.37 20.42
C LEU A 235 4.06 27.14 21.54
N VAL A 236 4.99 26.19 21.33
CA VAL A 236 6.03 25.85 22.31
C VAL A 236 7.00 27.02 22.50
N ALA A 237 7.52 27.60 21.42
CA ALA A 237 8.44 28.72 21.51
C ALA A 237 7.80 29.92 22.20
N THR A 238 6.55 30.26 21.90
CA THR A 238 5.83 31.38 22.52
C THR A 238 5.57 31.11 24.00
N GLY A 239 5.05 29.92 24.36
CA GLY A 239 4.73 29.60 25.77
C GLY A 239 5.98 29.54 26.64
N THR A 240 7.03 28.83 26.21
CA THR A 240 8.28 28.74 27.00
C THR A 240 9.02 30.05 27.07
N SER A 241 9.03 30.87 26.00
CA SER A 241 9.62 32.21 26.03
C SER A 241 8.88 33.13 26.97
N ALA A 242 7.55 33.08 26.98
CA ALA A 242 6.76 33.91 27.90
C ALA A 242 7.10 33.61 29.37
N ALA A 243 7.16 32.34 29.75
CA ALA A 243 7.56 31.91 31.09
C ALA A 243 9.01 32.33 31.42
N TYR A 244 9.95 32.09 30.51
CA TYR A 244 11.35 32.43 30.73
C TYR A 244 11.62 33.93 30.84
N PHE A 245 11.12 34.74 29.91
CA PHE A 245 11.34 36.19 29.93
C PHE A 245 10.61 36.90 31.05
N TYR A 246 9.43 36.40 31.46
CA TYR A 246 8.75 36.92 32.63
C TYR A 246 9.55 36.63 33.91
N SER A 247 10.07 35.44 34.08
CA SER A 247 10.96 35.10 35.20
C SER A 247 12.25 35.95 35.21
N LEU A 248 12.81 36.18 34.03
CA LEU A 248 13.96 37.07 33.90
C LEU A 248 13.61 38.52 34.31
N TYR A 249 12.45 39.01 33.91
CA TYR A 249 11.95 40.34 34.33
C TYR A 249 11.79 40.42 35.86
N LEU A 250 11.18 39.41 36.50
CA LEU A 250 11.04 39.36 37.96
C LEU A 250 12.42 39.33 38.66
N LEU A 251 13.35 38.52 38.15
CA LEU A 251 14.67 38.45 38.70
C LEU A 251 15.45 39.79 38.61
N LEU A 252 15.31 40.52 37.52
CA LEU A 252 15.94 41.83 37.31
C LEU A 252 15.28 42.92 38.13
N THR A 253 13.97 42.83 38.44
CA THR A 253 13.27 43.87 39.20
C THR A 253 13.26 43.63 40.71
N LEU A 254 13.13 42.39 41.15
CA LEU A 254 13.03 42.00 42.55
C LEU A 254 14.34 41.41 43.12
N GLY A 255 15.29 41.13 42.24
CA GLY A 255 16.59 40.54 42.65
C GLY A 255 16.37 39.17 43.32
N MET A 256 17.12 38.88 44.38
CA MET A 256 17.04 37.63 45.12
C MET A 256 15.69 37.44 45.85
N ALA A 257 14.90 38.50 46.07
CA ALA A 257 13.55 38.38 46.60
C ALA A 257 12.54 37.73 45.67
N ALA A 258 12.91 37.56 44.39
CA ALA A 258 12.08 36.83 43.43
C ALA A 258 12.11 35.31 43.65
N SER A 259 13.01 34.79 44.52
CA SER A 259 13.06 33.34 44.82
C SER A 259 11.69 32.86 45.28
N GLY A 260 11.15 31.80 44.60
CA GLY A 260 9.82 31.27 44.84
C GLY A 260 8.68 31.90 44.02
N GLN A 261 8.97 32.85 43.12
CA GLN A 261 8.01 33.47 42.20
C GLN A 261 8.44 33.32 40.71
N LEU A 262 9.51 32.57 40.48
CA LEU A 262 10.04 32.37 39.15
C LEU A 262 9.40 31.16 38.46
N TYR A 263 9.41 31.13 37.14
CA TYR A 263 8.84 30.09 36.27
C TYR A 263 9.87 29.54 35.32
N PHE A 264 11.17 29.63 35.65
CA PHE A 264 12.26 29.05 34.85
C PHE A 264 12.12 27.53 34.75
N GLU A 265 11.69 26.88 35.84
CA GLU A 265 11.43 25.46 35.90
C GLU A 265 10.33 25.04 34.91
N ALA A 266 9.22 25.80 34.81
CA ALA A 266 8.13 25.53 33.90
C ALA A 266 8.61 25.50 32.45
N SER A 267 9.38 26.52 32.02
CA SER A 267 9.97 26.59 30.72
C SER A 267 10.88 25.36 30.41
N ALA A 268 11.79 25.03 31.37
CA ALA A 268 12.73 23.93 31.20
C ALA A 268 12.03 22.56 31.18
N ILE A 269 11.06 22.33 32.06
CA ILE A 269 10.28 21.08 32.14
C ILE A 269 9.49 20.88 30.84
N ILE A 270 8.82 21.91 30.33
CA ILE A 270 8.05 21.82 29.07
C ILE A 270 8.96 21.40 27.91
N ILE A 271 10.12 22.06 27.71
CA ILE A 271 11.05 21.73 26.64
C ILE A 271 11.58 20.29 26.79
N THR A 272 11.88 19.88 28.03
CA THR A 272 12.38 18.53 28.33
C THR A 272 11.34 17.47 28.01
N LEU A 273 10.09 17.64 28.48
CA LEU A 273 9.00 16.70 28.25
C LEU A 273 8.62 16.59 26.78
N ILE A 274 8.55 17.73 26.07
CA ILE A 274 8.27 17.73 24.63
C ILE A 274 9.40 17.07 23.85
N SER A 275 10.66 17.34 24.22
CA SER A 275 11.82 16.71 23.59
C SER A 275 11.87 15.21 23.84
N LEU A 276 11.51 14.74 25.04
CA LEU A 276 11.36 13.33 25.38
C LEU A 276 10.23 12.70 24.55
N GLY A 277 9.05 13.34 24.51
CA GLY A 277 7.93 12.90 23.68
C GLY A 277 8.35 12.73 22.21
N LYS A 278 9.07 13.69 21.64
CA LYS A 278 9.59 13.62 20.27
C LYS A 278 10.63 12.52 20.06
N LEU A 279 11.48 12.23 21.04
CA LEU A 279 12.41 11.10 20.99
C LEU A 279 11.66 9.75 20.96
N LEU A 280 10.66 9.60 21.83
CA LEU A 280 9.83 8.38 21.89
C LEU A 280 9.03 8.21 20.61
N GLU A 281 8.46 9.29 20.07
CA GLU A 281 7.80 9.33 18.77
C GLU A 281 8.70 8.84 17.64
N ALA A 282 9.94 9.38 17.55
CA ALA A 282 10.90 8.99 16.53
C ALA A 282 11.30 7.51 16.63
N ARG A 283 11.45 6.97 17.85
CA ARG A 283 11.73 5.54 18.07
C ARG A 283 10.56 4.65 17.63
N ALA A 284 9.34 5.02 18.00
CA ALA A 284 8.15 4.23 17.64
C ALA A 284 7.91 4.28 16.12
N ARG A 285 8.10 5.42 15.47
CA ARG A 285 8.00 5.57 14.02
C ARG A 285 8.97 4.63 13.28
N ARG A 286 10.20 4.48 13.75
CA ARG A 286 11.15 3.50 13.18
C ARG A 286 10.64 2.07 13.27
N SER A 287 10.00 1.73 14.37
CA SER A 287 9.42 0.39 14.54
C SER A 287 8.26 0.12 13.57
N THR A 288 7.50 1.13 13.15
CA THR A 288 6.39 0.93 12.19
C THR A 288 6.89 0.66 10.77
N GLN A 289 8.06 1.17 10.38
CA GLN A 289 8.65 1.01 9.04
C GLN A 289 9.42 -0.31 8.84
N SER A 290 9.44 -1.22 9.81
CA SER A 290 10.24 -2.46 9.75
C SER A 290 9.85 -3.40 8.60
N ALA A 291 8.57 -3.44 8.20
CA ALA A 291 8.09 -4.38 7.19
C ALA A 291 8.71 -4.17 5.80
N ILE A 292 8.81 -2.92 5.33
CA ILE A 292 9.45 -2.61 4.03
C ILE A 292 10.93 -2.97 4.08
N ARG A 293 11.61 -2.64 5.19
CA ARG A 293 13.03 -2.98 5.36
C ARG A 293 13.26 -4.50 5.32
N GLU A 294 12.38 -5.27 5.93
CA GLU A 294 12.45 -6.73 5.88
C GLU A 294 12.27 -7.24 4.43
N LEU A 295 11.33 -6.70 3.67
CA LEU A 295 11.15 -7.04 2.26
C LEU A 295 12.37 -6.65 1.42
N MET A 296 12.94 -5.46 1.62
CA MET A 296 14.15 -5.03 0.90
C MET A 296 15.38 -5.88 1.25
N ALA A 297 15.47 -6.37 2.49
CA ALA A 297 16.55 -7.26 2.92
C ALA A 297 16.46 -8.68 2.30
N LEU A 298 15.37 -9.01 1.61
CA LEU A 298 15.23 -10.28 0.89
C LEU A 298 16.06 -10.32 -0.39
N ARG A 299 16.37 -9.17 -0.98
CA ARG A 299 17.14 -9.07 -2.21
C ARG A 299 18.64 -9.24 -1.90
N PRO A 300 19.31 -10.27 -2.45
CA PRO A 300 20.76 -10.42 -2.28
C PRO A 300 21.51 -9.30 -3.02
N GLU A 301 22.76 -9.07 -2.62
CA GLU A 301 23.64 -8.05 -3.23
C GLU A 301 24.28 -8.55 -4.52
N THR A 302 24.55 -9.85 -4.56
CA THR A 302 25.25 -10.51 -5.65
C THR A 302 24.52 -11.76 -6.10
N ALA A 303 24.75 -12.15 -7.32
CA ALA A 303 24.27 -13.39 -7.92
C ALA A 303 25.42 -14.13 -8.58
N THR A 304 25.39 -15.49 -8.54
CA THR A 304 26.37 -16.32 -9.22
C THR A 304 25.82 -16.64 -10.61
N VAL A 305 26.42 -16.04 -11.64
CA VAL A 305 26.00 -16.11 -13.05
C VAL A 305 27.01 -16.92 -13.86
N TRP A 306 26.53 -17.70 -14.81
CA TRP A 306 27.38 -18.39 -15.80
C TRP A 306 27.78 -17.45 -16.93
N ARG A 307 29.04 -17.03 -16.98
CA ARG A 307 29.60 -16.16 -18.03
C ARG A 307 30.97 -16.68 -18.51
N GLY A 308 31.16 -16.77 -19.79
CA GLY A 308 32.48 -17.08 -20.38
C GLY A 308 33.08 -18.39 -19.88
N GLU A 309 32.31 -19.49 -19.73
CA GLU A 309 32.70 -20.81 -19.28
C GLU A 309 32.95 -20.99 -17.76
N SER A 310 32.62 -19.99 -16.94
CA SER A 310 32.78 -20.08 -15.47
C SER A 310 31.65 -19.42 -14.73
N TRP A 311 31.44 -19.86 -13.46
CA TRP A 311 30.53 -19.20 -12.52
C TRP A 311 31.23 -17.99 -11.93
N GLN A 312 30.62 -16.82 -12.10
CA GLN A 312 31.13 -15.54 -11.63
C GLN A 312 30.11 -14.88 -10.71
N SER A 313 30.59 -14.29 -9.61
CA SER A 313 29.77 -13.47 -8.74
C SER A 313 29.70 -12.06 -9.32
N VAL A 314 28.50 -11.62 -9.66
CA VAL A 314 28.22 -10.27 -10.19
C VAL A 314 27.27 -9.52 -9.29
N ALA A 315 27.23 -8.21 -9.39
CA ALA A 315 26.20 -7.43 -8.71
C ALA A 315 24.83 -7.77 -9.24
N ILE A 316 23.79 -7.77 -8.37
CA ILE A 316 22.43 -8.14 -8.76
C ILE A 316 21.88 -7.28 -9.92
N ASP A 317 22.30 -6.02 -10.01
CA ASP A 317 21.86 -5.09 -11.07
C ASP A 317 22.56 -5.34 -12.42
N GLU A 318 23.58 -6.22 -12.46
CA GLU A 318 24.26 -6.64 -13.69
C GLU A 318 23.66 -7.94 -14.26
N VAL A 319 22.72 -8.56 -13.57
CA VAL A 319 22.01 -9.75 -14.05
C VAL A 319 21.04 -9.34 -15.15
N LEU A 320 21.14 -10.04 -16.29
CA LEU A 320 20.28 -9.81 -17.45
C LEU A 320 19.24 -10.93 -17.59
N ARG A 321 18.14 -10.60 -18.28
CA ARG A 321 17.14 -11.60 -18.63
C ARG A 321 17.77 -12.68 -19.53
N GLY A 322 17.56 -13.97 -19.20
CA GLY A 322 18.14 -15.11 -19.88
C GLY A 322 19.48 -15.56 -19.30
N ASP A 323 20.07 -14.84 -18.33
CA ASP A 323 21.26 -15.31 -17.63
C ASP A 323 20.98 -16.60 -16.85
N ARG A 324 21.93 -17.54 -16.88
CA ARG A 324 21.89 -18.73 -16.04
C ARG A 324 22.55 -18.45 -14.70
N LEU A 325 21.81 -18.70 -13.62
CA LEU A 325 22.26 -18.43 -12.25
C LEU A 325 22.28 -19.73 -11.45
N ARG A 326 23.23 -19.83 -10.54
CA ARG A 326 23.32 -20.91 -9.58
C ARG A 326 22.92 -20.40 -8.20
N VAL A 327 22.07 -21.19 -7.52
CA VAL A 327 21.60 -20.88 -6.16
C VAL A 327 21.95 -22.06 -5.26
N LEU A 328 22.84 -21.86 -4.31
CA LEU A 328 23.28 -22.88 -3.38
C LEU A 328 22.28 -23.04 -2.21
N VAL A 329 22.41 -24.13 -1.48
CA VAL A 329 21.61 -24.42 -0.28
C VAL A 329 21.85 -23.31 0.76
N GLY A 330 20.78 -22.76 1.30
CA GLY A 330 20.81 -21.63 2.25
C GLY A 330 20.88 -20.27 1.59
N GLU A 331 21.13 -20.17 0.29
CA GLU A 331 21.11 -18.90 -0.43
C GLU A 331 19.71 -18.48 -0.81
N ARG A 332 19.54 -17.19 -1.06
CA ARG A 332 18.32 -16.62 -1.61
C ARG A 332 18.35 -16.62 -3.13
N VAL A 333 17.21 -16.96 -3.75
CA VAL A 333 17.01 -16.82 -5.18
C VAL A 333 17.21 -15.34 -5.57
N PRO A 334 18.14 -14.99 -6.45
CA PRO A 334 18.52 -13.60 -6.68
C PRO A 334 17.49 -12.81 -7.50
N VAL A 335 16.87 -13.45 -8.49
CA VAL A 335 15.86 -12.85 -9.40
C VAL A 335 14.79 -13.87 -9.71
N ASP A 336 13.66 -13.43 -10.27
CA ASP A 336 12.64 -14.37 -10.73
C ASP A 336 13.18 -15.19 -11.91
N GLY A 337 12.91 -16.47 -11.90
CA GLY A 337 13.46 -17.37 -12.90
C GLY A 337 12.65 -18.64 -13.09
N ARG A 338 13.18 -19.48 -13.98
CA ARG A 338 12.70 -20.85 -14.20
C ARG A 338 13.85 -21.83 -13.92
N ILE A 339 13.58 -22.91 -13.20
CA ILE A 339 14.56 -23.94 -12.91
C ILE A 339 14.92 -24.64 -14.22
N VAL A 340 16.21 -24.63 -14.55
CA VAL A 340 16.78 -25.36 -15.69
C VAL A 340 17.25 -26.74 -15.26
N SER A 341 17.88 -26.83 -14.08
CA SER A 341 18.34 -28.09 -13.49
C SER A 341 18.35 -28.05 -11.97
N GLY A 342 18.19 -29.19 -11.34
CA GLY A 342 18.11 -29.36 -9.90
C GLY A 342 16.68 -29.44 -9.38
N GLU A 343 16.56 -29.93 -8.14
CA GLU A 343 15.32 -30.01 -7.39
C GLU A 343 15.61 -29.51 -5.96
N SER A 344 14.70 -28.75 -5.39
CA SER A 344 14.83 -28.24 -4.02
C SER A 344 13.48 -27.86 -3.43
N GLU A 345 13.48 -27.73 -2.11
CA GLU A 345 12.40 -27.07 -1.36
C GLU A 345 12.75 -25.59 -1.20
N LEU A 346 11.85 -24.72 -1.64
CA LEU A 346 11.98 -23.28 -1.55
C LEU A 346 11.09 -22.73 -0.43
N ASP A 347 11.69 -21.99 0.47
CA ASP A 347 10.96 -21.23 1.49
C ASP A 347 10.58 -19.87 0.94
N GLU A 348 9.33 -19.77 0.54
CA GLU A 348 8.72 -18.56 -0.01
C GLU A 348 7.91 -17.78 1.07
N SER A 349 8.04 -18.15 2.36
CA SER A 349 7.18 -17.69 3.47
C SER A 349 7.10 -16.18 3.62
N ILE A 350 8.18 -15.46 3.39
CA ILE A 350 8.20 -14.00 3.53
C ILE A 350 7.50 -13.29 2.35
N LEU A 351 7.44 -13.94 1.18
CA LEU A 351 6.80 -13.40 -0.02
C LEU A 351 5.33 -13.80 -0.09
N THR A 352 5.05 -15.08 0.15
CA THR A 352 3.70 -15.64 0.00
C THR A 352 2.96 -15.72 1.33
N GLY A 353 3.66 -15.74 2.47
CA GLY A 353 3.11 -16.00 3.79
C GLY A 353 2.86 -17.49 4.09
N GLU A 354 3.31 -18.42 3.23
CA GLU A 354 3.22 -19.86 3.50
C GLU A 354 4.36 -20.31 4.40
N SER A 355 4.02 -21.00 5.50
CA SER A 355 5.02 -21.43 6.48
C SER A 355 5.78 -22.70 6.08
N LEU A 356 5.27 -23.45 5.12
CA LEU A 356 5.89 -24.70 4.65
C LEU A 356 6.68 -24.46 3.37
N PRO A 357 7.91 -24.97 3.25
CA PRO A 357 8.67 -24.93 2.02
C PRO A 357 7.95 -25.68 0.89
N VAL A 358 8.04 -25.14 -0.31
CA VAL A 358 7.39 -25.66 -1.52
C VAL A 358 8.42 -26.43 -2.35
N PRO A 359 8.18 -27.72 -2.70
CA PRO A 359 9.05 -28.46 -3.59
C PRO A 359 8.98 -27.87 -5.02
N ARG A 360 10.15 -27.65 -5.63
CA ARG A 360 10.32 -27.10 -6.96
C ARG A 360 11.36 -27.92 -7.74
N GLY A 361 11.09 -28.14 -9.01
CA GLY A 361 11.96 -28.92 -9.90
C GLY A 361 12.09 -28.33 -11.31
N GLY A 362 12.75 -29.05 -12.20
CA GLY A 362 13.02 -28.57 -13.56
C GLY A 362 11.76 -28.07 -14.28
N GLY A 363 11.81 -26.84 -14.80
CA GLY A 363 10.69 -26.18 -15.50
C GLY A 363 9.80 -25.33 -14.61
N ASP A 364 9.88 -25.45 -13.28
CA ASP A 364 9.08 -24.65 -12.38
C ASP A 364 9.59 -23.20 -12.28
N LYS A 365 8.64 -22.28 -12.00
CA LYS A 365 8.97 -20.88 -11.74
C LYS A 365 9.44 -20.72 -10.29
N VAL A 366 10.42 -19.84 -10.07
CA VAL A 366 10.93 -19.46 -8.76
C VAL A 366 10.90 -17.94 -8.61
N LEU A 367 10.62 -17.48 -7.40
CA LEU A 367 10.51 -16.05 -7.06
C LEU A 367 11.82 -15.56 -6.45
N GLY A 368 12.27 -14.39 -6.89
CA GLY A 368 13.40 -13.69 -6.27
C GLY A 368 13.14 -13.38 -4.79
N GLY A 369 14.10 -13.71 -3.91
CA GLY A 369 13.97 -13.55 -2.47
C GLY A 369 13.62 -14.83 -1.70
N ALA A 370 13.10 -15.89 -2.36
CA ALA A 370 12.89 -17.20 -1.73
C ALA A 370 14.20 -17.82 -1.24
N ILE A 371 14.16 -18.61 -0.16
CA ILE A 371 15.35 -19.28 0.39
C ILE A 371 15.41 -20.72 -0.12
N ASN A 372 16.53 -21.08 -0.71
CA ASN A 372 16.80 -22.45 -1.15
C ASN A 372 17.17 -23.33 0.04
N ARG A 373 16.43 -24.43 0.30
CA ARG A 373 16.56 -25.24 1.53
C ARG A 373 17.35 -26.54 1.37
N SER A 374 17.27 -27.22 0.21
CA SER A 374 17.75 -28.60 0.16
C SER A 374 18.70 -28.91 -1.00
N GLY A 375 18.46 -28.46 -2.23
CA GLY A 375 19.25 -28.82 -3.41
C GLY A 375 19.98 -27.61 -4.00
N VAL A 376 20.93 -27.88 -4.91
CA VAL A 376 21.52 -26.83 -5.75
C VAL A 376 20.64 -26.61 -6.96
N LEU A 377 20.25 -25.39 -7.22
CA LEU A 377 19.41 -25.01 -8.35
C LEU A 377 20.21 -24.24 -9.39
N GLU A 378 19.99 -24.55 -10.66
CA GLU A 378 20.34 -23.69 -11.77
C GLU A 378 19.06 -23.12 -12.36
N ILE A 379 18.95 -21.79 -12.39
CA ILE A 379 17.79 -21.08 -12.86
C ILE A 379 18.15 -20.19 -14.05
N GLU A 380 17.20 -19.97 -14.96
CA GLU A 380 17.29 -18.96 -16.01
C GLU A 380 16.48 -17.75 -15.60
N ALA A 381 17.10 -16.56 -15.61
CA ALA A 381 16.45 -15.31 -15.24
C ALA A 381 15.30 -14.96 -16.21
N THR A 382 14.08 -14.81 -15.71
CA THR A 382 12.92 -14.41 -16.52
C THR A 382 12.60 -12.94 -16.41
N THR A 383 12.69 -12.39 -15.19
CA THR A 383 12.48 -10.97 -14.91
C THR A 383 13.55 -10.45 -13.95
N VAL A 384 14.04 -9.24 -14.23
CA VAL A 384 15.17 -8.63 -13.52
C VAL A 384 14.88 -7.17 -13.18
N GLY A 385 15.61 -6.62 -12.24
CA GLY A 385 15.54 -5.19 -11.92
C GLY A 385 14.18 -4.76 -11.32
N GLU A 386 13.60 -3.71 -11.88
CA GLU A 386 12.32 -3.15 -11.41
C GLU A 386 11.11 -4.02 -11.76
N ASP A 387 11.20 -4.82 -12.80
CA ASP A 387 10.13 -5.71 -13.26
C ASP A 387 10.02 -6.98 -12.39
N SER A 388 10.99 -7.28 -11.53
CA SER A 388 10.93 -8.45 -10.65
C SER A 388 9.75 -8.39 -9.69
N SER A 389 9.20 -9.56 -9.37
CA SER A 389 8.06 -9.71 -8.44
C SER A 389 8.33 -9.03 -7.10
N LEU A 390 9.51 -9.19 -6.54
CA LEU A 390 9.89 -8.54 -5.29
C LEU A 390 9.92 -7.01 -5.41
N SER A 391 10.43 -6.46 -6.52
CA SER A 391 10.44 -5.01 -6.76
C SER A 391 9.01 -4.45 -6.89
N LYS A 392 8.14 -5.17 -7.60
CA LYS A 392 6.71 -4.82 -7.71
C LYS A 392 6.01 -4.86 -6.35
N ILE A 393 6.26 -5.87 -5.51
CA ILE A 393 5.73 -5.97 -4.14
C ILE A 393 6.18 -4.76 -3.30
N ILE A 394 7.47 -4.43 -3.32
CA ILE A 394 8.02 -3.29 -2.58
C ILE A 394 7.35 -1.99 -3.05
N ALA A 395 7.25 -1.77 -4.36
CA ALA A 395 6.61 -0.59 -4.93
C ALA A 395 5.12 -0.47 -4.55
N LEU A 396 4.37 -1.58 -4.53
CA LEU A 396 2.97 -1.58 -4.08
C LEU A 396 2.85 -1.17 -2.60
N VAL A 397 3.71 -1.72 -1.72
CA VAL A 397 3.70 -1.38 -0.30
C VAL A 397 4.13 0.08 -0.07
N GLU A 398 5.14 0.58 -0.80
CA GLU A 398 5.56 1.99 -0.75
C GLU A 398 4.43 2.91 -1.22
N ASN A 399 3.77 2.60 -2.33
CA ASN A 399 2.64 3.37 -2.85
C ASN A 399 1.48 3.41 -1.85
N ALA A 400 1.15 2.27 -1.22
CA ALA A 400 0.14 2.21 -0.19
C ALA A 400 0.45 3.12 1.01
N GLN A 401 1.72 3.31 1.34
CA GLN A 401 2.14 4.16 2.45
C GLN A 401 2.23 5.65 2.08
N MET A 402 2.39 5.97 0.78
CA MET A 402 2.51 7.37 0.32
C MET A 402 1.18 8.09 0.20
N GLY A 403 0.11 7.37 -0.11
CA GLY A 403 -1.22 7.95 -0.29
C GLY A 403 -1.75 8.63 0.97
N LYS A 404 -2.49 9.72 0.79
CA LYS A 404 -3.20 10.40 1.88
C LYS A 404 -4.66 9.98 1.90
N ALA A 405 -5.10 9.38 3.01
CA ALA A 405 -6.51 9.12 3.21
C ALA A 405 -7.34 10.43 3.15
N PRO A 406 -8.57 10.41 2.62
CA PRO A 406 -9.49 11.56 2.69
C PRO A 406 -9.63 12.09 4.12
N LEU A 407 -9.66 11.21 5.11
CA LEU A 407 -9.70 11.55 6.52
C LEU A 407 -8.44 12.32 6.97
N GLN A 408 -7.26 11.99 6.48
CA GLN A 408 -6.03 12.72 6.79
C GLN A 408 -6.05 14.13 6.21
N GLN A 409 -6.59 14.32 5.01
CA GLN A 409 -6.77 15.66 4.42
C GLN A 409 -7.72 16.52 5.26
N LEU A 410 -8.78 15.91 5.83
CA LEU A 410 -9.67 16.61 6.75
C LEU A 410 -8.94 17.02 8.04
N VAL A 411 -8.15 16.12 8.62
CA VAL A 411 -7.33 16.37 9.81
C VAL A 411 -6.33 17.51 9.57
N ASP A 412 -5.68 17.54 8.40
CA ASP A 412 -4.75 18.61 8.00
C ASP A 412 -5.47 19.98 7.93
N LYS A 413 -6.69 20.03 7.36
CA LYS A 413 -7.52 21.25 7.31
C LYS A 413 -7.93 21.72 8.70
N VAL A 414 -8.38 20.80 9.55
CA VAL A 414 -8.74 21.12 10.94
C VAL A 414 -7.53 21.68 11.68
N SER A 415 -6.36 21.05 11.55
CA SER A 415 -5.12 21.49 12.20
C SER A 415 -4.70 22.91 11.81
N ALA A 416 -4.91 23.31 10.56
CA ALA A 416 -4.57 24.64 10.07
C ALA A 416 -5.40 25.77 10.74
N VAL A 417 -6.66 25.47 11.10
CA VAL A 417 -7.54 26.42 11.79
C VAL A 417 -7.36 26.35 13.30
N PHE A 418 -7.03 25.18 13.81
CA PHE A 418 -6.95 24.92 15.26
C PHE A 418 -5.90 25.77 15.96
N VAL A 419 -4.69 25.91 15.41
CA VAL A 419 -3.59 26.66 16.04
C VAL A 419 -3.92 28.14 16.22
N PRO A 420 -4.39 28.89 15.22
CA PRO A 420 -4.86 30.27 15.43
C PRO A 420 -5.98 30.41 16.46
N VAL A 421 -6.94 29.50 16.49
CA VAL A 421 -8.04 29.51 17.48
C VAL A 421 -7.49 29.32 18.89
N VAL A 422 -6.57 28.38 19.08
CA VAL A 422 -5.92 28.16 20.39
C VAL A 422 -5.13 29.36 20.86
N MET A 423 -4.40 30.03 19.97
CA MET A 423 -3.69 31.27 20.31
C MET A 423 -4.68 32.37 20.80
N ALA A 424 -5.83 32.48 20.16
CA ALA A 424 -6.90 33.41 20.59
C ALA A 424 -7.45 33.00 21.95
N ILE A 425 -7.70 31.71 22.21
CA ILE A 425 -8.14 31.19 23.53
C ILE A 425 -7.10 31.49 24.60
N ALA A 426 -5.80 31.23 24.31
CA ALA A 426 -4.74 31.53 25.28
C ALA A 426 -4.65 33.03 25.63
N LEU A 427 -4.75 33.88 24.61
CA LEU A 427 -4.80 35.32 24.82
C LEU A 427 -6.06 35.75 25.64
N PHE A 428 -7.21 35.19 25.32
CA PHE A 428 -8.44 35.43 26.06
C PHE A 428 -8.29 34.94 27.51
N THR A 429 -7.74 33.78 27.76
CA THR A 429 -7.43 33.23 29.08
C THR A 429 -6.53 34.18 29.87
N LEU A 430 -5.44 34.67 29.27
CA LEU A 430 -4.54 35.65 29.89
C LEU A 430 -5.29 36.89 30.32
N LEU A 431 -6.10 37.49 29.45
CA LEU A 431 -6.84 38.72 29.73
C LEU A 431 -7.89 38.53 30.83
N VAL A 432 -8.64 37.43 30.81
CA VAL A 432 -9.65 37.12 31.80
C VAL A 432 -9.05 36.89 33.19
N TRP A 433 -7.99 36.04 33.25
CA TRP A 433 -7.31 35.80 34.53
C TRP A 433 -6.67 37.06 35.10
N TYR A 434 -6.02 37.89 34.24
CA TYR A 434 -5.45 39.17 34.71
C TYR A 434 -6.54 40.12 35.22
N ALA A 435 -7.69 40.18 34.57
CA ALA A 435 -8.81 41.02 35.02
C ALA A 435 -9.42 40.56 36.35
N ILE A 436 -9.40 39.21 36.61
CA ILE A 436 -10.01 38.65 37.84
C ILE A 436 -9.03 38.68 39.04
N SER A 437 -7.78 38.21 38.81
CA SER A 437 -6.77 38.01 39.87
C SER A 437 -5.88 39.22 40.09
N ASN A 438 -5.77 40.13 39.14
CA ASN A 438 -4.76 41.19 39.06
C ASN A 438 -3.31 40.70 39.22
N ASP A 439 -3.10 39.40 38.99
CA ASP A 439 -1.82 38.71 39.03
C ASP A 439 -1.42 38.25 37.61
N PHE A 440 -0.43 38.96 37.05
CA PHE A 440 0.04 38.66 35.70
C PHE A 440 0.73 37.30 35.61
N GLY A 441 1.39 36.85 36.70
CA GLY A 441 2.07 35.55 36.72
C GLY A 441 1.09 34.38 36.59
N GLN A 442 0.02 34.41 37.40
CA GLN A 442 -1.03 33.41 37.34
C GLN A 442 -1.76 33.40 35.99
N ALA A 443 -2.07 34.58 35.46
CA ALA A 443 -2.70 34.72 34.14
C ALA A 443 -1.80 34.16 33.01
N LEU A 444 -0.49 34.43 33.10
CA LEU A 444 0.50 33.92 32.14
C LEU A 444 0.60 32.41 32.18
N LEU A 445 0.69 31.80 33.35
CA LEU A 445 0.75 30.35 33.50
C LEU A 445 -0.49 29.64 32.93
N ALA A 446 -1.69 30.17 33.21
CA ALA A 446 -2.92 29.61 32.63
C ALA A 446 -2.89 29.68 31.07
N ALA A 447 -2.44 30.82 30.52
CA ALA A 447 -2.31 30.98 29.07
C ALA A 447 -1.23 30.02 28.47
N VAL A 448 -0.08 29.87 29.14
CA VAL A 448 0.97 28.95 28.74
C VAL A 448 0.50 27.51 28.80
N ALA A 449 -0.26 27.13 29.86
CA ALA A 449 -0.85 25.80 29.96
C ALA A 449 -1.79 25.49 28.76
N VAL A 450 -2.61 26.49 28.37
CA VAL A 450 -3.48 26.36 27.17
C VAL A 450 -2.66 26.19 25.91
N LEU A 451 -1.57 26.96 25.69
CA LEU A 451 -0.73 26.85 24.52
C LEU A 451 -0.03 25.48 24.44
N VAL A 452 0.39 24.95 25.60
CA VAL A 452 1.11 23.67 25.67
C VAL A 452 0.18 22.48 25.43
N ILE A 453 -0.95 22.40 26.16
CA ILE A 453 -1.87 21.26 26.04
C ILE A 453 -2.53 21.18 24.67
N ALA A 454 -2.72 22.30 24.02
CA ALA A 454 -3.38 22.38 22.73
C ALA A 454 -2.51 21.94 21.53
N CYS A 455 -1.27 21.51 21.78
CA CYS A 455 -0.45 20.98 20.68
C CYS A 455 -1.07 19.70 20.10
N PRO A 456 -1.47 19.69 18.81
CA PRO A 456 -2.06 18.50 18.18
C PRO A 456 -0.96 17.51 17.72
N CYS A 457 0.04 17.25 18.59
CA CYS A 457 1.23 16.46 18.22
C CYS A 457 0.89 15.03 17.80
N ALA A 458 -0.03 14.38 18.52
CA ALA A 458 -0.48 13.02 18.23
C ALA A 458 -1.36 12.94 16.96
N LEU A 459 -2.09 14.01 16.64
CA LEU A 459 -3.05 14.04 15.55
C LEU A 459 -2.38 13.80 14.17
N GLY A 460 -1.22 14.41 13.95
CA GLY A 460 -0.45 14.25 12.71
C GLY A 460 0.09 12.85 12.47
N LEU A 461 0.15 12.00 13.51
CA LEU A 461 0.63 10.62 13.44
C LEU A 461 -0.49 9.58 13.55
N ALA A 462 -1.66 9.98 13.98
CA ALA A 462 -2.78 9.08 14.28
C ALA A 462 -3.16 8.18 13.11
N THR A 463 -3.26 8.74 11.91
CA THR A 463 -3.61 8.03 10.68
C THR A 463 -2.38 7.35 10.04
N PRO A 464 -1.26 8.06 9.77
CA PRO A 464 -0.13 7.46 9.07
C PRO A 464 0.51 6.28 9.81
N ALA A 465 0.62 6.34 11.14
CA ALA A 465 1.21 5.26 11.91
C ALA A 465 0.39 3.95 11.82
N ALA A 466 -0.93 4.06 11.86
CA ALA A 466 -1.82 2.91 11.71
C ALA A 466 -1.77 2.34 10.29
N ILE A 467 -1.75 3.19 9.25
CA ILE A 467 -1.65 2.77 7.85
C ILE A 467 -0.34 2.02 7.61
N VAL A 468 0.79 2.62 7.96
CA VAL A 468 2.12 2.01 7.75
C VAL A 468 2.23 0.66 8.47
N THR A 469 1.70 0.57 9.70
CA THR A 469 1.71 -0.69 10.44
C THR A 469 0.75 -1.71 9.81
N GLY A 470 -0.47 -1.31 9.49
CA GLY A 470 -1.51 -2.19 8.93
C GLY A 470 -1.13 -2.74 7.56
N THR A 471 -0.68 -1.89 6.63
CA THR A 471 -0.20 -2.33 5.30
C THR A 471 1.05 -3.20 5.41
N GLY A 472 1.95 -2.88 6.33
CA GLY A 472 3.13 -3.70 6.59
C GLY A 472 2.81 -5.08 7.16
N VAL A 473 1.81 -5.18 8.05
CA VAL A 473 1.31 -6.46 8.58
C VAL A 473 0.59 -7.24 7.48
N ALA A 474 -0.26 -6.59 6.69
CA ALA A 474 -0.95 -7.20 5.55
C ALA A 474 0.07 -7.83 4.57
N ALA A 475 1.10 -7.05 4.18
CA ALA A 475 2.14 -7.51 3.25
C ALA A 475 2.90 -8.75 3.76
N ARG A 476 3.24 -8.82 5.06
CA ARG A 476 3.88 -10.01 5.66
C ARG A 476 3.04 -11.28 5.57
N HIS A 477 1.73 -11.12 5.44
CA HIS A 477 0.79 -12.23 5.30
C HIS A 477 0.35 -12.46 3.84
N GLY A 478 1.08 -11.88 2.88
CA GLY A 478 0.80 -12.03 1.46
C GLY A 478 -0.43 -11.25 0.97
N ILE A 479 -0.84 -10.21 1.69
CA ILE A 479 -1.96 -9.33 1.31
C ILE A 479 -1.38 -7.97 0.95
N LEU A 480 -1.34 -7.64 -0.34
CA LEU A 480 -0.83 -6.37 -0.85
C LEU A 480 -1.98 -5.41 -1.11
N ILE A 481 -1.98 -4.27 -0.43
CA ILE A 481 -2.99 -3.22 -0.58
C ILE A 481 -2.37 -2.09 -1.39
N LYS A 482 -3.01 -1.68 -2.49
CA LYS A 482 -2.45 -0.73 -3.46
C LYS A 482 -2.39 0.70 -2.93
N ASP A 483 -3.39 1.11 -2.17
CA ASP A 483 -3.51 2.48 -1.65
C ASP A 483 -4.35 2.57 -0.37
N VAL A 484 -4.34 3.75 0.23
CA VAL A 484 -5.04 4.03 1.48
C VAL A 484 -6.56 4.07 1.32
N ASP A 485 -7.04 4.47 0.15
CA ASP A 485 -8.48 4.52 -0.15
C ASP A 485 -9.06 3.09 -0.17
N THR A 486 -8.33 2.17 -0.78
CA THR A 486 -8.65 0.74 -0.76
C THR A 486 -8.73 0.20 0.67
N LEU A 487 -7.75 0.50 1.52
CA LEU A 487 -7.75 0.09 2.92
C LEU A 487 -8.96 0.65 3.68
N GLN A 488 -9.35 1.90 3.36
CA GLN A 488 -10.53 2.53 3.94
C GLN A 488 -11.84 1.91 3.41
N LYS A 489 -11.91 1.51 2.13
CA LYS A 489 -13.09 0.92 1.51
C LYS A 489 -13.29 -0.54 1.88
N ALA A 490 -12.21 -1.32 1.96
CA ALA A 490 -12.30 -2.77 2.14
C ALA A 490 -13.06 -3.20 3.41
N HIS A 491 -13.00 -2.42 4.49
CA HIS A 491 -13.76 -2.72 5.71
C HIS A 491 -15.28 -2.53 5.55
N ALA A 492 -15.72 -1.81 4.55
CA ALA A 492 -17.13 -1.48 4.32
C ALA A 492 -17.79 -2.37 3.25
N ILE A 493 -17.09 -3.38 2.74
CA ILE A 493 -17.59 -4.34 1.78
C ILE A 493 -18.80 -5.09 2.38
N LYS A 494 -19.90 -5.18 1.61
CA LYS A 494 -21.13 -5.88 1.97
C LYS A 494 -21.46 -7.02 1.02
N ALA A 495 -20.92 -6.98 -0.20
CA ALA A 495 -21.08 -8.05 -1.15
C ALA A 495 -19.78 -8.31 -1.92
N LEU A 496 -19.53 -9.57 -2.23
CA LEU A 496 -18.39 -10.06 -3.00
C LEU A 496 -18.90 -10.84 -4.20
N ILE A 497 -18.30 -10.59 -5.36
CA ILE A 497 -18.48 -11.40 -6.55
C ILE A 497 -17.18 -12.17 -6.77
N PHE A 498 -17.26 -13.49 -6.79
CA PHE A 498 -16.14 -14.35 -7.09
C PHE A 498 -16.19 -14.80 -8.54
N ASP A 499 -15.09 -14.70 -9.26
CA ASP A 499 -14.92 -15.51 -10.46
C ASP A 499 -14.85 -16.99 -10.07
N LYS A 500 -15.22 -17.87 -10.97
CA LYS A 500 -15.18 -19.31 -10.72
C LYS A 500 -13.76 -19.85 -10.87
N THR A 501 -13.22 -19.71 -12.08
CA THR A 501 -12.04 -20.44 -12.56
C THR A 501 -10.75 -19.85 -11.99
N GLY A 502 -9.91 -20.67 -11.34
CA GLY A 502 -8.67 -20.19 -10.71
C GLY A 502 -8.87 -19.42 -9.40
N THR A 503 -10.08 -19.00 -9.08
CA THR A 503 -10.45 -18.27 -7.87
C THR A 503 -11.06 -19.20 -6.81
N LEU A 504 -12.30 -19.67 -6.98
CA LEU A 504 -12.92 -20.66 -6.10
C LEU A 504 -12.56 -22.10 -6.48
N THR A 505 -12.10 -22.32 -7.71
CA THR A 505 -11.60 -23.58 -8.22
C THR A 505 -10.10 -23.52 -8.46
N GLN A 506 -9.48 -24.68 -8.69
CA GLN A 506 -8.04 -24.78 -8.92
C GLN A 506 -7.59 -24.26 -10.30
N GLY A 507 -8.55 -24.04 -11.24
CA GLY A 507 -8.28 -23.64 -12.61
C GLY A 507 -7.63 -24.77 -13.45
N ARG A 508 -7.69 -25.99 -12.94
CA ARG A 508 -7.19 -27.20 -13.60
C ARG A 508 -8.33 -28.21 -13.70
N PRO A 509 -8.99 -28.31 -14.86
CA PRO A 509 -10.00 -29.34 -15.10
C PRO A 509 -9.38 -30.72 -14.91
N VAL A 510 -10.12 -31.62 -14.30
CA VAL A 510 -9.78 -33.06 -14.23
C VAL A 510 -10.90 -33.88 -14.82
N LEU A 511 -10.55 -35.07 -15.32
CA LEU A 511 -11.56 -36.02 -15.79
C LEU A 511 -12.30 -36.60 -14.57
N ALA A 512 -13.54 -36.12 -14.33
CA ALA A 512 -14.35 -36.55 -13.21
C ALA A 512 -15.05 -37.91 -13.46
N SER A 513 -15.47 -38.16 -14.69
CA SER A 513 -15.99 -39.46 -15.12
C SER A 513 -15.79 -39.69 -16.61
N TRP A 514 -15.71 -40.94 -17.00
CA TRP A 514 -15.57 -41.40 -18.35
C TRP A 514 -16.54 -42.59 -18.57
N SER A 515 -17.39 -42.53 -19.59
CA SER A 515 -18.39 -43.57 -19.86
C SER A 515 -17.94 -44.61 -20.87
N GLY A 516 -16.80 -44.41 -21.58
CA GLY A 516 -16.25 -45.36 -22.52
C GLY A 516 -15.22 -46.33 -21.88
N ASN A 517 -14.47 -47.06 -22.67
CA ASN A 517 -13.38 -47.93 -22.21
C ASN A 517 -12.01 -47.21 -22.27
N ASP A 518 -11.00 -47.80 -21.64
CA ASP A 518 -9.64 -47.23 -21.55
C ASP A 518 -8.94 -47.05 -22.91
N GLU A 519 -9.20 -47.93 -23.87
CA GLU A 519 -8.62 -47.83 -25.21
C GLU A 519 -9.18 -46.62 -25.98
N GLN A 520 -10.47 -46.38 -25.87
CA GLN A 520 -11.14 -45.21 -26.44
C GLN A 520 -10.65 -43.92 -25.79
N LEU A 521 -10.44 -43.93 -24.46
CA LEU A 521 -9.86 -42.80 -23.77
C LEU A 521 -8.44 -42.50 -24.22
N ARG A 522 -7.63 -43.53 -24.48
CA ARG A 522 -6.28 -43.39 -25.03
C ARG A 522 -6.27 -42.77 -26.45
N LEU A 523 -7.19 -43.21 -27.34
CA LEU A 523 -7.34 -42.60 -28.67
C LEU A 523 -7.79 -41.13 -28.57
N ALA A 524 -8.69 -40.83 -27.69
CA ALA A 524 -9.12 -39.47 -27.41
C ALA A 524 -7.97 -38.61 -26.87
N ALA A 525 -7.23 -39.11 -25.88
CA ALA A 525 -6.06 -38.39 -25.30
C ALA A 525 -4.94 -38.21 -26.36
N ALA A 526 -4.79 -39.14 -27.28
CA ALA A 526 -3.86 -39.02 -28.39
C ALA A 526 -4.22 -37.87 -29.33
N LEU A 527 -5.50 -37.72 -29.72
CA LEU A 527 -5.94 -36.57 -30.52
C LEU A 527 -5.70 -35.25 -29.81
N GLN A 528 -5.89 -35.24 -28.48
CA GLN A 528 -5.71 -34.04 -27.64
C GLN A 528 -4.26 -33.60 -27.47
N GLN A 529 -3.26 -34.35 -28.00
CA GLN A 529 -1.87 -33.88 -28.10
C GLN A 529 -1.73 -32.64 -29.00
N ALA A 530 -2.63 -32.51 -29.97
CA ALA A 530 -2.65 -31.40 -30.91
C ALA A 530 -3.37 -30.13 -30.33
N SER A 531 -3.82 -30.17 -29.08
CA SER A 531 -4.54 -29.06 -28.45
C SER A 531 -3.90 -28.64 -27.13
N GLU A 532 -3.71 -27.33 -26.93
CA GLU A 532 -3.27 -26.73 -25.64
C GLU A 532 -4.44 -26.35 -24.74
N HIS A 533 -5.67 -26.69 -25.15
CA HIS A 533 -6.85 -26.36 -24.33
C HIS A 533 -6.80 -27.07 -22.98
N PRO A 534 -7.19 -26.42 -21.86
CA PRO A 534 -7.14 -27.02 -20.51
C PRO A 534 -7.91 -28.37 -20.40
N LEU A 535 -9.00 -28.51 -21.12
CA LEU A 535 -9.75 -29.77 -21.17
C LEU A 535 -8.97 -30.89 -21.89
N ALA A 536 -8.14 -30.53 -22.89
CA ALA A 536 -7.27 -31.48 -23.58
C ALA A 536 -6.19 -32.00 -22.64
N LEU A 537 -5.60 -31.11 -21.86
CA LEU A 537 -4.59 -31.47 -20.86
C LEU A 537 -5.17 -32.44 -19.82
N ALA A 538 -6.37 -32.18 -19.33
CA ALA A 538 -7.06 -33.03 -18.36
C ALA A 538 -7.31 -34.47 -18.89
N MET A 539 -7.69 -34.61 -20.17
CA MET A 539 -7.84 -35.91 -20.78
C MET A 539 -6.53 -36.67 -20.94
N ARG A 540 -5.44 -35.97 -21.28
CA ARG A 540 -4.08 -36.56 -21.38
C ARG A 540 -3.56 -37.01 -20.01
N GLU A 541 -3.76 -36.19 -18.98
CA GLU A 541 -3.33 -36.52 -17.62
C GLU A 541 -4.09 -37.75 -17.06
N ALA A 542 -5.35 -37.92 -17.43
CA ALA A 542 -6.16 -39.05 -17.00
C ALA A 542 -5.63 -40.40 -17.49
N VAL A 543 -4.94 -40.42 -18.62
CA VAL A 543 -4.31 -41.67 -19.18
C VAL A 543 -2.96 -41.94 -18.54
N GLY A 544 -2.36 -40.96 -17.86
CA GLY A 544 -1.05 -41.06 -17.22
C GLY A 544 0.11 -40.46 -18.07
N LYS A 545 1.03 -39.80 -17.38
CA LYS A 545 2.14 -39.04 -18.01
C LYS A 545 3.13 -39.93 -18.75
N GLU A 546 3.22 -41.22 -18.41
CA GLU A 546 4.14 -42.17 -19.01
C GLU A 546 3.53 -42.97 -20.19
N ALA A 547 2.25 -42.75 -20.49
CA ALA A 547 1.59 -43.49 -21.56
C ALA A 547 2.12 -43.05 -22.96
N MET A 548 2.72 -43.96 -23.68
CA MET A 548 3.04 -43.72 -25.09
C MET A 548 1.72 -43.65 -25.91
N LEU A 549 1.38 -42.43 -26.32
CA LEU A 549 0.18 -42.16 -27.11
C LEU A 549 0.59 -42.10 -28.61
N PRO A 550 -0.24 -42.65 -29.52
CA PRO A 550 0.00 -42.51 -30.95
C PRO A 550 -0.09 -41.06 -31.38
N GLN A 551 0.67 -40.66 -32.40
CA GLN A 551 0.60 -39.29 -32.93
C GLN A 551 -0.67 -39.11 -33.75
N PRO A 552 -1.39 -37.99 -33.58
CA PRO A 552 -2.57 -37.66 -34.37
C PRO A 552 -2.15 -37.14 -35.77
N GLU A 553 -2.95 -37.48 -36.77
CA GLU A 553 -2.79 -37.02 -38.15
C GLU A 553 -4.02 -36.28 -38.65
N ALA A 554 -3.89 -35.45 -39.67
CA ALA A 554 -4.98 -34.73 -40.32
C ALA A 554 -5.91 -34.01 -39.33
N VAL A 555 -5.32 -33.30 -38.36
CA VAL A 555 -6.06 -32.64 -37.29
C VAL A 555 -6.73 -31.36 -37.79
N GLU A 556 -8.03 -31.23 -37.56
CA GLU A 556 -8.87 -30.06 -37.86
C GLU A 556 -9.50 -29.54 -36.58
N VAL A 557 -9.23 -28.28 -36.25
CA VAL A 557 -9.89 -27.60 -35.11
C VAL A 557 -11.17 -26.90 -35.62
N ARG A 558 -12.32 -27.26 -35.08
CA ARG A 558 -13.60 -26.59 -35.34
C ARG A 558 -13.92 -25.60 -34.22
N VAL A 559 -13.72 -24.31 -34.51
CA VAL A 559 -13.84 -23.24 -33.54
C VAL A 559 -15.23 -23.28 -32.87
N GLY A 560 -15.23 -23.31 -31.53
CA GLY A 560 -16.46 -23.37 -30.74
C GLY A 560 -17.18 -24.74 -30.70
N ALA A 561 -16.70 -25.75 -31.46
CA ALA A 561 -17.31 -27.07 -31.50
C ALA A 561 -16.38 -28.17 -30.96
N GLY A 562 -15.14 -28.25 -31.41
CA GLY A 562 -14.22 -29.29 -30.96
C GLY A 562 -13.03 -29.52 -31.91
N ILE A 563 -12.50 -30.73 -31.88
CA ILE A 563 -11.34 -31.16 -32.67
C ILE A 563 -11.63 -32.52 -33.35
N VAL A 564 -11.20 -32.66 -34.57
CA VAL A 564 -11.35 -33.89 -35.36
C VAL A 564 -9.97 -34.25 -35.94
N GLY A 565 -9.64 -35.53 -36.00
CA GLY A 565 -8.39 -35.99 -36.60
C GLY A 565 -8.34 -37.51 -36.74
N GLN A 566 -7.26 -38.01 -37.29
CA GLN A 566 -7.00 -39.46 -37.40
C GLN A 566 -5.99 -39.89 -36.33
N VAL A 567 -6.28 -40.98 -35.62
CA VAL A 567 -5.42 -41.56 -34.60
C VAL A 567 -5.38 -43.09 -34.82
N ALA A 568 -4.21 -43.63 -35.06
CA ALA A 568 -4.01 -45.09 -35.28
C ALA A 568 -4.98 -45.70 -36.33
N GLY A 569 -5.32 -44.96 -37.39
CA GLY A 569 -6.22 -45.41 -38.46
C GLY A 569 -7.71 -45.16 -38.18
N HIS A 570 -8.09 -44.65 -37.03
CA HIS A 570 -9.44 -44.30 -36.67
C HIS A 570 -9.73 -42.81 -36.81
N THR A 571 -10.91 -42.44 -37.25
CA THR A 571 -11.36 -41.04 -37.26
C THR A 571 -11.91 -40.72 -35.88
N VAL A 572 -11.20 -39.87 -35.12
CA VAL A 572 -11.57 -39.45 -33.75
C VAL A 572 -12.05 -38.01 -33.76
N ALA A 573 -13.18 -37.73 -33.16
CA ALA A 573 -13.69 -36.40 -32.98
C ALA A 573 -14.06 -36.18 -31.50
N ILE A 574 -13.70 -35.02 -30.99
CA ILE A 574 -13.90 -34.66 -29.55
C ILE A 574 -14.45 -33.24 -29.51
N GLY A 575 -15.60 -33.06 -28.89
CA GLY A 575 -16.24 -31.75 -28.80
C GLY A 575 -17.54 -31.70 -28.04
N ASN A 576 -18.24 -30.57 -28.13
CA ASN A 576 -19.54 -30.32 -27.53
C ASN A 576 -20.67 -30.76 -28.45
N GLY A 577 -21.94 -30.48 -28.06
CA GLY A 577 -23.11 -30.82 -28.85
C GLY A 577 -23.09 -30.23 -30.26
N SER A 578 -22.59 -29.04 -30.47
CA SER A 578 -22.42 -28.43 -31.79
C SER A 578 -21.51 -29.23 -32.73
N LEU A 579 -20.53 -29.96 -32.19
CA LEU A 579 -19.70 -30.85 -33.02
C LEU A 579 -20.55 -32.06 -33.48
N LEU A 580 -21.36 -32.64 -32.61
CA LEU A 580 -22.23 -33.75 -32.99
C LEU A 580 -23.25 -33.33 -34.09
N ASP A 581 -23.84 -32.13 -33.95
CA ASP A 581 -24.75 -31.58 -34.97
C ASP A 581 -24.04 -31.38 -36.29
N GLN A 582 -22.79 -30.89 -36.32
CA GLN A 582 -21.99 -30.72 -37.52
C GLN A 582 -21.60 -32.06 -38.17
N LEU A 583 -21.46 -33.10 -37.38
CA LEU A 583 -21.18 -34.47 -37.87
C LEU A 583 -22.46 -35.26 -38.23
N GLY A 584 -23.64 -34.70 -38.00
CA GLY A 584 -24.93 -35.37 -38.24
C GLY A 584 -25.19 -36.54 -37.31
N ILE A 585 -24.65 -36.48 -36.07
CA ILE A 585 -24.75 -37.56 -35.09
C ILE A 585 -25.74 -37.14 -34.00
N GLU A 586 -26.80 -37.93 -33.79
CA GLU A 586 -27.70 -37.66 -32.66
C GLU A 586 -27.06 -38.07 -31.34
N PRO A 587 -27.06 -37.16 -30.32
CA PRO A 587 -26.55 -37.49 -29.01
C PRO A 587 -27.36 -38.66 -28.39
N PRO A 588 -26.71 -39.63 -27.75
CA PRO A 588 -27.39 -40.74 -27.11
C PRO A 588 -28.34 -40.24 -26.03
N GLN A 589 -29.57 -40.80 -25.96
CA GLN A 589 -30.64 -40.41 -25.05
C GLN A 589 -30.40 -40.77 -23.59
N GLN A 590 -29.23 -41.34 -23.23
CA GLN A 590 -28.90 -41.73 -21.87
C GLN A 590 -27.66 -40.97 -21.40
N ASP A 591 -27.87 -40.03 -20.52
CA ASP A 591 -27.13 -39.95 -19.24
C ASP A 591 -27.54 -38.74 -18.37
N GLU A 592 -28.51 -38.96 -17.48
CA GLU A 592 -28.75 -38.13 -16.30
C GLU A 592 -27.74 -38.39 -15.18
N GLN A 593 -26.79 -39.34 -15.37
CA GLN A 593 -25.83 -39.77 -14.34
C GLN A 593 -24.42 -39.14 -14.43
N ALA A 594 -24.19 -38.22 -15.36
CA ALA A 594 -22.90 -37.50 -15.37
C ALA A 594 -22.82 -36.57 -14.17
N ALA A 595 -21.68 -36.57 -13.49
CA ALA A 595 -21.42 -35.76 -12.29
C ALA A 595 -21.98 -34.33 -12.43
N ASP A 596 -22.90 -33.98 -11.55
CA ASP A 596 -23.50 -32.65 -11.50
C ASP A 596 -22.43 -31.58 -11.49
N GLY A 597 -22.47 -30.66 -12.45
CA GLY A 597 -21.54 -29.55 -12.53
C GLY A 597 -20.31 -29.75 -13.44
N ALA A 598 -20.20 -30.87 -14.16
CA ALA A 598 -19.08 -31.11 -15.08
C ALA A 598 -19.37 -30.63 -16.52
N THR A 599 -18.35 -30.16 -17.22
CA THR A 599 -18.40 -29.89 -18.66
C THR A 599 -18.36 -31.20 -19.41
N ARG A 600 -19.39 -31.48 -20.22
CA ARG A 600 -19.50 -32.71 -21.00
C ARG A 600 -18.84 -32.54 -22.35
N VAL A 601 -17.96 -33.47 -22.70
CA VAL A 601 -17.31 -33.57 -23.98
C VAL A 601 -17.54 -34.94 -24.56
N TRP A 602 -18.13 -34.99 -25.76
CA TRP A 602 -18.42 -36.25 -26.48
C TRP A 602 -17.16 -36.71 -27.26
N VAL A 603 -16.93 -37.99 -27.16
CA VAL A 603 -15.87 -38.63 -27.95
C VAL A 603 -16.55 -39.54 -29.00
N VAL A 604 -16.26 -39.27 -30.25
CA VAL A 604 -16.75 -39.99 -31.42
C VAL A 604 -15.62 -40.71 -32.09
N ILE A 605 -15.75 -41.99 -32.35
CA ILE A 605 -14.78 -42.79 -33.12
C ILE A 605 -15.50 -43.43 -34.28
N ASP A 606 -14.98 -43.23 -35.50
CA ASP A 606 -15.52 -43.76 -36.75
C ASP A 606 -17.05 -43.50 -36.97
N GLY A 607 -17.48 -42.26 -36.53
CA GLY A 607 -18.87 -41.84 -36.69
C GLY A 607 -19.80 -42.31 -35.58
N VAL A 608 -19.28 -42.99 -34.55
CA VAL A 608 -20.11 -43.49 -33.42
C VAL A 608 -19.67 -42.79 -32.11
N VAL A 609 -20.62 -42.34 -31.33
CA VAL A 609 -20.34 -41.81 -29.96
C VAL A 609 -19.92 -42.99 -29.08
N VAL A 610 -18.65 -43.01 -28.66
CA VAL A 610 -18.05 -44.10 -27.87
C VAL A 610 -18.01 -43.81 -26.39
N GLY A 611 -18.14 -42.53 -26.02
CA GLY A 611 -18.15 -42.14 -24.62
C GLY A 611 -18.32 -40.66 -24.42
N ILE A 612 -18.60 -40.31 -23.16
CA ILE A 612 -18.72 -38.95 -22.68
C ILE A 612 -17.65 -38.75 -21.61
N ALA A 613 -16.77 -37.76 -21.79
CA ALA A 613 -15.86 -37.30 -20.77
C ALA A 613 -16.52 -36.15 -19.99
N ALA A 614 -16.69 -36.34 -18.71
CA ALA A 614 -17.13 -35.28 -17.83
C ALA A 614 -15.90 -34.66 -17.18
N LEU A 615 -15.63 -33.40 -17.52
CA LEU A 615 -14.48 -32.64 -17.06
C LEU A 615 -14.96 -31.58 -16.09
N ALA A 616 -14.41 -31.60 -14.87
CA ALA A 616 -14.79 -30.66 -13.82
C ALA A 616 -13.55 -29.91 -13.30
N ASP A 617 -13.70 -28.62 -13.11
CA ASP A 617 -12.71 -27.83 -12.40
C ASP A 617 -12.95 -28.00 -10.89
N THR A 618 -11.93 -28.53 -10.21
CA THR A 618 -12.03 -28.93 -8.80
C THR A 618 -12.08 -27.69 -7.91
N LEU A 619 -13.04 -27.66 -6.98
CA LEU A 619 -13.09 -26.64 -5.95
C LEU A 619 -11.82 -26.67 -5.10
N ARG A 620 -11.31 -25.50 -4.76
CA ARG A 620 -10.22 -25.38 -3.78
C ARG A 620 -10.72 -25.90 -2.42
N PRO A 621 -9.91 -26.66 -1.68
CA PRO A 621 -10.28 -27.14 -0.34
C PRO A 621 -10.65 -26.00 0.63
N GLU A 622 -10.07 -24.83 0.41
CA GLU A 622 -10.23 -23.62 1.25
C GLU A 622 -11.51 -22.83 0.94
N SER A 623 -12.14 -23.04 -0.23
CA SER A 623 -13.29 -22.25 -0.67
C SER A 623 -14.51 -22.36 0.26
N PRO A 624 -14.90 -23.52 0.78
CA PRO A 624 -16.01 -23.62 1.71
C PRO A 624 -15.80 -22.80 2.99
N ASP A 625 -14.59 -22.87 3.57
CA ASP A 625 -14.23 -22.14 4.78
C ASP A 625 -14.21 -20.62 4.54
N ALA A 626 -13.71 -20.20 3.37
CA ALA A 626 -13.69 -18.79 2.97
C ALA A 626 -15.11 -18.22 2.92
N ILE A 627 -16.03 -18.89 2.22
CA ILE A 627 -17.42 -18.46 2.08
C ILE A 627 -18.16 -18.51 3.43
N ALA A 628 -17.96 -19.55 4.23
CA ALA A 628 -18.53 -19.63 5.58
C ALA A 628 -18.07 -18.47 6.48
N THR A 629 -16.79 -18.10 6.40
CA THR A 629 -16.23 -16.97 7.14
C THR A 629 -16.81 -15.63 6.70
N LEU A 630 -16.97 -15.40 5.40
CA LEU A 630 -17.58 -14.19 4.85
C LEU A 630 -19.05 -14.07 5.26
N ARG A 631 -19.80 -15.18 5.21
CA ARG A 631 -21.20 -15.23 5.67
C ARG A 631 -21.32 -14.90 7.16
N GLN A 632 -20.44 -15.44 8.03
CA GLN A 632 -20.44 -15.09 9.46
C GLN A 632 -20.23 -13.59 9.71
N ARG A 633 -19.60 -12.88 8.78
CA ARG A 633 -19.42 -11.41 8.82
C ARG A 633 -20.59 -10.62 8.22
N GLY A 634 -21.59 -11.31 7.71
CA GLY A 634 -22.75 -10.69 7.04
C GLY A 634 -22.37 -10.10 5.67
N ILE A 635 -21.39 -10.70 4.99
CA ILE A 635 -20.98 -10.32 3.63
C ILE A 635 -21.59 -11.32 2.65
N ALA A 636 -22.43 -10.84 1.75
CA ALA A 636 -23.04 -11.66 0.72
C ALA A 636 -22.01 -12.09 -0.33
N SER A 637 -22.05 -13.35 -0.74
CA SER A 637 -21.09 -13.93 -1.68
C SER A 637 -21.79 -14.43 -2.92
N TRP A 638 -21.35 -13.95 -4.09
CA TRP A 638 -21.93 -14.25 -5.40
C TRP A 638 -20.88 -14.90 -6.29
N LEU A 639 -21.34 -15.73 -7.23
CA LEU A 639 -20.50 -16.34 -8.26
C LEU A 639 -20.76 -15.70 -9.61
N VAL A 640 -19.73 -15.46 -10.41
CA VAL A 640 -19.85 -15.12 -11.82
C VAL A 640 -19.03 -16.08 -12.67
N SER A 641 -19.61 -16.63 -13.73
CA SER A 641 -18.92 -17.56 -14.63
C SER A 641 -19.47 -17.49 -16.05
N GLY A 642 -18.59 -17.78 -17.03
CA GLY A 642 -18.97 -18.01 -18.42
C GLY A 642 -19.58 -19.38 -18.68
N ASP A 643 -19.62 -20.26 -17.68
CA ASP A 643 -20.14 -21.61 -17.82
C ASP A 643 -21.66 -21.65 -17.93
N ALA A 644 -22.16 -22.79 -18.38
CA ALA A 644 -23.58 -23.06 -18.45
C ALA A 644 -24.27 -23.03 -17.07
N PRO A 645 -25.61 -22.83 -16.99
CA PRO A 645 -26.33 -22.67 -15.72
C PRO A 645 -26.15 -23.83 -14.74
N ALA A 646 -26.16 -25.07 -15.19
CA ALA A 646 -26.13 -26.25 -14.31
C ALA A 646 -24.83 -26.39 -13.51
N PRO A 647 -23.60 -26.31 -14.09
CA PRO A 647 -22.34 -26.25 -13.34
C PRO A 647 -22.25 -25.08 -12.34
N VAL A 648 -22.74 -23.91 -12.73
CA VAL A 648 -22.71 -22.71 -11.89
C VAL A 648 -23.63 -22.87 -10.69
N ALA A 649 -24.86 -23.34 -10.90
CA ALA A 649 -25.83 -23.61 -9.85
C ALA A 649 -25.35 -24.69 -8.86
N HIS A 650 -24.70 -25.74 -9.37
CA HIS A 650 -24.12 -26.78 -8.52
C HIS A 650 -23.05 -26.25 -7.57
N ILE A 651 -22.10 -25.46 -8.09
CA ILE A 651 -21.03 -24.84 -7.26
C ILE A 651 -21.62 -23.85 -6.27
N ALA A 652 -22.58 -23.02 -6.70
CA ALA A 652 -23.23 -22.05 -5.83
C ALA A 652 -23.96 -22.73 -4.66
N ALA A 653 -24.70 -23.81 -4.94
CA ALA A 653 -25.39 -24.60 -3.93
C ALA A 653 -24.41 -25.29 -2.97
N LYS A 654 -23.34 -25.90 -3.50
CA LYS A 654 -22.31 -26.60 -2.72
C LYS A 654 -21.56 -25.70 -1.75
N LEU A 655 -21.27 -24.46 -2.18
CA LEU A 655 -20.61 -23.44 -1.34
C LEU A 655 -21.62 -22.63 -0.53
N GLY A 656 -22.91 -22.75 -0.84
CA GLY A 656 -23.98 -22.00 -0.21
C GLY A 656 -23.89 -20.50 -0.49
N LEU A 657 -23.62 -20.10 -1.72
CA LEU A 657 -23.54 -18.70 -2.12
C LEU A 657 -24.94 -18.05 -2.13
N ASP A 658 -24.97 -16.72 -1.99
CA ASP A 658 -26.24 -15.96 -1.98
C ASP A 658 -26.84 -15.82 -3.37
N GLY A 659 -26.03 -15.98 -4.43
CA GLY A 659 -26.49 -16.01 -5.81
C GLY A 659 -25.38 -16.34 -6.79
N ALA A 660 -25.76 -16.49 -8.07
CA ALA A 660 -24.82 -16.78 -9.15
C ALA A 660 -25.29 -16.17 -10.47
N PHE A 661 -24.31 -15.80 -11.31
CA PHE A 661 -24.49 -15.35 -12.68
C PHE A 661 -23.78 -16.34 -13.59
N ASP A 662 -24.52 -17.04 -14.42
CA ASP A 662 -24.05 -17.99 -15.41
C ASP A 662 -23.99 -17.38 -16.81
N SER A 663 -23.30 -18.06 -17.73
CA SER A 663 -23.25 -17.72 -19.17
C SER A 663 -22.76 -16.28 -19.41
N VAL A 664 -21.93 -15.72 -18.52
CA VAL A 664 -21.46 -14.34 -18.58
C VAL A 664 -20.15 -14.26 -19.35
N LEU A 665 -20.16 -13.58 -20.50
CA LEU A 665 -18.95 -13.27 -21.26
C LEU A 665 -18.05 -12.28 -20.49
N PRO A 666 -16.73 -12.22 -20.76
CA PRO A 666 -15.81 -11.33 -20.04
C PRO A 666 -16.27 -9.88 -19.98
N ALA A 667 -16.79 -9.33 -21.08
CA ALA A 667 -17.33 -7.97 -21.10
C ALA A 667 -18.59 -7.79 -20.22
N GLY A 668 -19.41 -8.83 -20.09
CA GLY A 668 -20.64 -8.82 -19.28
C GLY A 668 -20.40 -8.89 -17.78
N LYS A 669 -19.18 -9.26 -17.32
CA LYS A 669 -18.86 -9.28 -15.89
C LYS A 669 -18.95 -7.89 -15.27
N VAL A 670 -18.56 -6.84 -16.00
CA VAL A 670 -18.68 -5.44 -15.57
C VAL A 670 -20.13 -5.08 -15.27
N GLU A 671 -21.05 -5.43 -16.17
CA GLU A 671 -22.50 -5.18 -16.00
C GLU A 671 -23.06 -5.87 -14.74
N LYS A 672 -22.57 -7.08 -14.42
CA LYS A 672 -23.01 -7.80 -13.21
C LYS A 672 -22.48 -7.16 -11.94
N VAL A 673 -21.24 -6.64 -11.95
CA VAL A 673 -20.68 -5.85 -10.85
C VAL A 673 -21.51 -4.58 -10.64
N GLU A 674 -21.80 -3.83 -11.69
CA GLU A 674 -22.58 -2.60 -11.61
C GLU A 674 -24.03 -2.88 -11.16
N ALA A 675 -24.65 -3.94 -11.65
CA ALA A 675 -26.00 -4.35 -11.25
C ALA A 675 -26.07 -4.69 -9.75
N LEU A 676 -25.10 -5.46 -9.25
CA LEU A 676 -25.06 -5.81 -7.82
C LEU A 676 -24.74 -4.57 -6.96
N ARG A 677 -23.89 -3.68 -7.45
CA ARG A 677 -23.59 -2.40 -6.78
C ARG A 677 -24.82 -1.51 -6.66
N ALA A 678 -25.69 -1.48 -7.68
CA ALA A 678 -26.95 -0.72 -7.63
C ALA A 678 -27.97 -1.30 -6.63
N GLN A 679 -27.90 -2.61 -6.33
CA GLN A 679 -28.82 -3.32 -5.44
C GLN A 679 -28.31 -3.38 -3.99
N THR A 680 -27.03 -3.23 -3.77
CA THR A 680 -26.39 -3.39 -2.46
C THR A 680 -26.31 -2.06 -1.71
N SER A 681 -26.73 -2.02 -0.46
CA SER A 681 -26.61 -0.84 0.41
C SER A 681 -25.21 -0.68 1.00
N GLY A 682 -24.16 -1.03 0.27
CA GLY A 682 -22.77 -0.98 0.71
C GLY A 682 -21.82 -1.18 -0.46
N LEU A 683 -20.53 -1.33 -0.17
CA LEU A 683 -19.51 -1.50 -1.20
C LEU A 683 -19.50 -2.94 -1.73
N VAL A 684 -19.26 -3.07 -3.02
CA VAL A 684 -19.16 -4.35 -3.74
C VAL A 684 -17.72 -4.58 -4.16
N ALA A 685 -17.19 -5.77 -3.85
CA ALA A 685 -15.88 -6.17 -4.34
C ALA A 685 -15.99 -7.29 -5.38
N MET A 686 -14.99 -7.32 -6.29
CA MET A 686 -14.79 -8.39 -7.27
C MET A 686 -13.51 -9.13 -6.94
N VAL A 687 -13.56 -10.46 -6.94
CA VAL A 687 -12.42 -11.36 -6.72
C VAL A 687 -12.19 -12.18 -7.98
N GLY A 688 -11.00 -12.12 -8.55
CA GLY A 688 -10.65 -12.84 -9.78
C GLY A 688 -9.15 -13.09 -9.91
N ASP A 689 -8.74 -13.89 -10.89
CA ASP A 689 -7.33 -14.25 -11.10
C ASP A 689 -6.79 -13.90 -12.50
N GLY A 690 -7.67 -13.64 -13.46
CA GLY A 690 -7.34 -13.59 -14.87
C GLY A 690 -7.24 -12.20 -15.50
N VAL A 691 -6.64 -12.17 -16.69
CA VAL A 691 -6.66 -11.00 -17.59
C VAL A 691 -8.11 -10.62 -17.94
N ASN A 692 -8.97 -11.63 -18.06
CA ASN A 692 -10.37 -11.46 -18.43
C ASN A 692 -11.19 -10.74 -17.35
N ASP A 693 -10.72 -10.73 -16.10
CA ASP A 693 -11.38 -10.10 -14.96
C ASP A 693 -10.92 -8.67 -14.71
N ALA A 694 -9.82 -8.21 -15.31
CA ALA A 694 -9.26 -6.89 -15.09
C ALA A 694 -10.29 -5.76 -15.26
N PRO A 695 -11.17 -5.73 -16.28
CA PRO A 695 -12.20 -4.71 -16.38
C PRO A 695 -13.24 -4.77 -15.23
N ALA A 696 -13.61 -5.97 -14.77
CA ALA A 696 -14.54 -6.15 -13.66
C ALA A 696 -13.90 -5.80 -12.31
N LEU A 697 -12.62 -6.13 -12.12
CA LEU A 697 -11.83 -5.72 -10.95
C LEU A 697 -11.73 -4.20 -10.85
N ALA A 698 -11.55 -3.52 -12.00
CA ALA A 698 -11.50 -2.05 -12.05
C ALA A 698 -12.88 -1.39 -11.80
N ALA A 699 -13.96 -2.02 -12.22
CA ALA A 699 -15.33 -1.50 -12.08
C ALA A 699 -15.89 -1.65 -10.65
N ALA A 700 -15.39 -2.61 -9.88
CA ALA A 700 -15.78 -2.82 -8.50
C ALA A 700 -15.28 -1.68 -7.59
N ASP A 701 -15.94 -1.49 -6.43
CA ASP A 701 -15.45 -0.54 -5.41
C ASP A 701 -14.10 -0.98 -4.85
N VAL A 702 -13.87 -2.31 -4.78
CA VAL A 702 -12.59 -2.93 -4.42
C VAL A 702 -12.37 -4.15 -5.31
N GLY A 703 -11.35 -4.11 -6.18
CA GLY A 703 -10.91 -5.27 -6.94
C GLY A 703 -9.87 -6.07 -6.14
N ILE A 704 -10.02 -7.39 -6.07
CA ILE A 704 -9.11 -8.30 -5.35
C ILE A 704 -8.58 -9.33 -6.36
N ALA A 705 -7.28 -9.30 -6.63
CA ALA A 705 -6.61 -10.27 -7.49
C ALA A 705 -6.04 -11.43 -6.66
N MET A 706 -6.21 -12.67 -7.18
CA MET A 706 -5.62 -13.87 -6.58
C MET A 706 -4.19 -14.08 -7.07
N GLY A 707 -3.33 -14.69 -6.28
CA GLY A 707 -1.89 -14.82 -6.49
C GLY A 707 -1.44 -15.63 -7.73
N SER A 708 -2.32 -16.40 -8.34
CA SER A 708 -2.10 -17.02 -9.65
C SER A 708 -2.40 -16.06 -10.81
N GLY A 709 -2.87 -14.85 -10.50
CA GLY A 709 -3.33 -13.87 -11.48
C GLY A 709 -2.21 -13.36 -12.39
N SER A 710 -2.63 -12.88 -13.55
CA SER A 710 -1.74 -12.22 -14.49
C SER A 710 -1.20 -10.90 -13.93
N ASP A 711 -0.05 -10.46 -14.46
CA ASP A 711 0.51 -9.14 -14.14
C ASP A 711 -0.53 -8.01 -14.33
N VAL A 712 -1.38 -8.12 -15.37
CA VAL A 712 -2.45 -7.16 -15.65
C VAL A 712 -3.50 -7.13 -14.55
N ALA A 713 -3.90 -8.30 -14.01
CA ALA A 713 -4.84 -8.35 -12.89
C ALA A 713 -4.24 -7.74 -11.62
N MET A 714 -2.96 -8.00 -11.34
CA MET A 714 -2.26 -7.41 -10.21
C MET A 714 -2.11 -5.88 -10.32
N GLU A 715 -1.86 -5.37 -11.52
CA GLU A 715 -1.77 -3.93 -11.75
C GLU A 715 -3.13 -3.22 -11.62
N THR A 716 -4.21 -3.89 -12.00
CA THR A 716 -5.56 -3.34 -12.02
C THR A 716 -6.23 -3.41 -10.65
N ALA A 717 -5.99 -4.49 -9.91
CA ALA A 717 -6.64 -4.74 -8.63
C ALA A 717 -6.23 -3.74 -7.54
N SER A 718 -7.16 -3.48 -6.64
CA SER A 718 -6.95 -2.65 -5.45
C SER A 718 -6.23 -3.43 -4.33
N ILE A 719 -6.47 -4.74 -4.25
CA ILE A 719 -5.80 -5.68 -3.33
C ILE A 719 -5.27 -6.85 -4.15
N THR A 720 -4.03 -7.25 -3.89
CA THR A 720 -3.43 -8.45 -4.48
C THR A 720 -3.11 -9.45 -3.38
N LEU A 721 -3.64 -10.65 -3.52
CA LEU A 721 -3.34 -11.77 -2.63
C LEU A 721 -2.22 -12.58 -3.25
N MET A 722 -1.09 -12.72 -2.57
CA MET A 722 0.10 -13.42 -3.10
C MET A 722 -0.09 -14.93 -3.22
N ARG A 723 -1.12 -15.47 -2.59
CA ARG A 723 -1.53 -16.88 -2.66
C ARG A 723 -2.91 -17.00 -3.28
N SER A 724 -3.12 -18.11 -3.96
CA SER A 724 -4.43 -18.47 -4.49
C SER A 724 -5.34 -19.11 -3.43
N ASP A 725 -5.34 -18.57 -2.21
CA ASP A 725 -6.15 -19.02 -1.08
C ASP A 725 -7.33 -18.06 -0.86
N PRO A 726 -8.58 -18.47 -1.12
CA PRO A 726 -9.76 -17.60 -0.97
C PRO A 726 -9.99 -17.10 0.46
N ARG A 727 -9.45 -17.78 1.48
CA ARG A 727 -9.57 -17.36 2.90
C ARG A 727 -8.90 -16.01 3.13
N LEU A 728 -7.84 -15.70 2.36
CA LEU A 728 -7.17 -14.39 2.44
C LEU A 728 -8.06 -13.21 2.07
N VAL A 729 -9.14 -13.42 1.31
CA VAL A 729 -10.14 -12.36 1.03
C VAL A 729 -10.76 -11.88 2.34
N ALA A 730 -11.14 -12.80 3.20
CA ALA A 730 -11.68 -12.48 4.51
C ALA A 730 -10.63 -11.84 5.43
N ASP A 731 -9.39 -12.31 5.37
CA ASP A 731 -8.27 -11.75 6.14
C ASP A 731 -7.89 -10.33 5.66
N ALA A 732 -7.98 -10.05 4.35
CA ALA A 732 -7.77 -8.71 3.79
C ALA A 732 -8.82 -7.70 4.30
N ILE A 733 -10.08 -8.12 4.39
CA ILE A 733 -11.16 -7.31 4.97
C ILE A 733 -10.91 -7.10 6.49
N ASP A 734 -10.47 -8.13 7.20
CA ASP A 734 -10.21 -8.05 8.65
C ASP A 734 -9.06 -7.12 8.99
N ILE A 735 -7.91 -7.21 8.30
CA ILE A 735 -6.78 -6.32 8.55
C ILE A 735 -7.14 -4.88 8.20
N SER A 736 -7.92 -4.67 7.14
CA SER A 736 -8.43 -3.35 6.77
C SER A 736 -9.35 -2.79 7.86
N ALA A 737 -10.28 -3.61 8.38
CA ALA A 737 -11.16 -3.22 9.49
C ALA A 737 -10.39 -2.96 10.79
N ALA A 738 -9.39 -3.77 11.11
CA ALA A 738 -8.53 -3.56 12.27
C ALA A 738 -7.74 -2.26 12.16
N THR A 739 -7.16 -1.99 10.99
CA THR A 739 -6.42 -0.75 10.72
C THR A 739 -7.34 0.47 10.82
N TRP A 740 -8.53 0.41 10.21
CA TRP A 740 -9.51 1.49 10.28
C TRP A 740 -9.96 1.78 11.71
N ARG A 741 -10.26 0.74 12.49
CA ARG A 741 -10.60 0.89 13.91
C ARG A 741 -9.46 1.53 14.71
N THR A 742 -8.22 1.15 14.43
CA THR A 742 -7.03 1.74 15.07
C THR A 742 -6.91 3.21 14.70
N ILE A 743 -7.17 3.61 13.44
CA ILE A 743 -7.20 5.02 13.02
C ILE A 743 -8.24 5.80 13.82
N GLN A 744 -9.46 5.28 13.95
CA GLN A 744 -10.53 5.92 14.71
C GLN A 744 -10.17 6.08 16.21
N GLN A 745 -9.61 5.03 16.82
CA GLN A 745 -9.14 5.07 18.20
C GLN A 745 -8.01 6.08 18.39
N ASN A 746 -7.06 6.13 17.46
CA ASN A 746 -5.96 7.07 17.49
C ASN A 746 -6.44 8.52 17.40
N LEU A 747 -7.39 8.80 16.52
CA LEU A 747 -8.01 10.12 16.39
C LEU A 747 -8.78 10.49 17.66
N PHE A 748 -9.54 9.56 18.21
CA PHE A 748 -10.25 9.75 19.48
C PHE A 748 -9.28 10.16 20.60
N TRP A 749 -8.20 9.39 20.81
CA TRP A 749 -7.20 9.71 21.82
C TRP A 749 -6.47 11.02 21.54
N ALA A 750 -6.13 11.31 20.28
CA ALA A 750 -5.47 12.57 19.91
C ALA A 750 -6.34 13.81 20.22
N PHE A 751 -7.68 13.68 20.09
CA PHE A 751 -8.60 14.78 20.38
C PHE A 751 -9.00 14.89 21.85
N VAL A 752 -9.19 13.78 22.56
CA VAL A 752 -9.68 13.75 23.95
C VAL A 752 -8.76 14.53 24.88
N PHE A 753 -7.43 14.36 24.75
CA PHE A 753 -6.47 15.11 25.58
C PHE A 753 -6.61 16.62 25.40
N ASN A 754 -6.87 17.09 24.18
CA ASN A 754 -7.04 18.51 23.89
C ASN A 754 -8.41 19.02 24.31
N ILE A 755 -9.50 18.29 24.03
CA ILE A 755 -10.88 18.68 24.37
C ILE A 755 -11.06 18.84 25.90
N ILE A 756 -10.45 17.93 26.67
CA ILE A 756 -10.53 17.99 28.14
C ILE A 756 -9.48 18.95 28.68
N GLY A 757 -8.27 18.93 28.15
CA GLY A 757 -7.14 19.66 28.66
C GLY A 757 -7.23 21.18 28.47
N ILE A 758 -7.74 21.66 27.33
CA ILE A 758 -7.85 23.10 27.04
C ILE A 758 -8.78 23.79 28.05
N PRO A 759 -10.02 23.32 28.34
CA PRO A 759 -10.86 23.91 29.37
C PRO A 759 -10.22 23.85 30.75
N LEU A 760 -9.61 22.74 31.15
CA LEU A 760 -8.96 22.62 32.47
C LEU A 760 -7.78 23.59 32.60
N ALA A 761 -6.98 23.78 31.55
CA ALA A 761 -5.90 24.76 31.51
C ALA A 761 -6.44 26.20 31.59
N ALA A 762 -7.48 26.51 30.80
CA ALA A 762 -8.11 27.83 30.82
C ALA A 762 -8.74 28.18 32.16
N LEU A 763 -9.26 27.19 32.89
CA LEU A 763 -9.81 27.36 34.24
C LEU A 763 -8.75 27.35 35.38
N GLY A 764 -7.45 27.17 35.01
CA GLY A 764 -6.33 27.19 35.96
C GLY A 764 -6.14 25.87 36.74
N TYR A 765 -6.85 24.80 36.41
CA TYR A 765 -6.73 23.49 37.07
C TYR A 765 -5.56 22.65 36.52
N LEU A 766 -4.97 23.02 35.39
CA LEU A 766 -3.87 22.30 34.74
C LEU A 766 -2.64 23.19 34.68
N SER A 767 -1.56 22.79 35.35
CA SER A 767 -0.28 23.50 35.25
C SER A 767 0.39 23.25 33.88
N PRO A 768 1.26 24.12 33.40
CA PRO A 768 1.99 23.94 32.13
C PRO A 768 2.83 22.66 32.07
N GLU A 769 3.39 22.20 33.19
CA GLU A 769 4.19 20.97 33.31
C GLU A 769 3.30 19.73 33.10
N LEU A 770 2.14 19.69 33.77
CA LEU A 770 1.14 18.63 33.61
C LEU A 770 0.56 18.63 32.20
N ALA A 771 0.38 19.79 31.58
CA ALA A 771 -0.03 19.94 30.21
C ALA A 771 1.01 19.30 29.26
N GLY A 772 2.30 19.57 29.48
CA GLY A 772 3.41 18.96 28.71
C GLY A 772 3.48 17.44 28.88
N ALA A 773 3.28 16.93 30.09
CA ALA A 773 3.25 15.50 30.38
C ALA A 773 2.05 14.81 29.71
N ALA A 774 0.86 15.39 29.78
CA ALA A 774 -0.35 14.88 29.13
C ALA A 774 -0.19 14.81 27.61
N MET A 775 0.43 15.80 27.00
CA MET A 775 0.73 15.85 25.57
C MET A 775 1.72 14.75 25.15
N ALA A 776 2.79 14.52 25.93
CA ALA A 776 3.72 13.41 25.67
C ALA A 776 3.01 12.05 25.76
N LEU A 777 2.14 11.88 26.77
CA LEU A 777 1.35 10.66 26.97
C LEU A 777 0.37 10.42 25.80
N SER A 778 -0.28 11.47 25.28
CA SER A 778 -1.15 11.37 24.10
C SER A 778 -0.41 10.78 22.90
N SER A 779 0.78 11.26 22.61
CA SER A 779 1.61 10.74 21.50
C SER A 779 2.02 9.29 21.71
N ILE A 780 2.41 8.90 22.93
CA ILE A 780 2.76 7.51 23.29
C ILE A 780 1.54 6.60 23.13
N THR A 781 0.36 7.03 23.56
CA THR A 781 -0.88 6.25 23.48
C THR A 781 -1.22 5.93 22.02
N VAL A 782 -1.20 6.93 21.12
CA VAL A 782 -1.48 6.77 19.69
C VAL A 782 -0.50 5.82 19.02
N LEU A 783 0.79 5.98 19.30
CA LEU A 783 1.82 5.12 18.70
C LEU A 783 1.76 3.69 19.24
N SER A 784 1.57 3.52 20.55
CA SER A 784 1.42 2.19 21.15
C SER A 784 0.21 1.46 20.60
N ASN A 785 -0.92 2.14 20.43
CA ASN A 785 -2.12 1.58 19.83
C ASN A 785 -1.86 1.14 18.37
N SER A 786 -1.16 1.96 17.58
CA SER A 786 -0.76 1.58 16.22
C SER A 786 0.16 0.35 16.19
N LEU A 787 1.09 0.25 17.14
CA LEU A 787 2.00 -0.89 17.23
C LEU A 787 1.31 -2.19 17.66
N LEU A 788 0.15 -2.12 18.33
CA LEU A 788 -0.65 -3.31 18.66
C LEU A 788 -1.14 -4.04 17.42
N LEU A 789 -1.30 -3.36 16.28
CA LEU A 789 -1.62 -4.00 15.00
C LEU A 789 -0.58 -5.06 14.59
N LYS A 790 0.68 -4.96 15.02
CA LYS A 790 1.70 -5.99 14.77
C LYS A 790 1.37 -7.36 15.35
N ARG A 791 0.45 -7.42 16.31
CA ARG A 791 -0.03 -8.66 16.93
C ARG A 791 -1.18 -9.30 16.16
N TRP A 792 -1.69 -8.62 15.13
CA TRP A 792 -2.74 -9.19 14.29
C TRP A 792 -2.21 -10.42 13.54
N GLN A 793 -3.02 -11.46 13.47
CA GLN A 793 -2.72 -12.69 12.76
C GLN A 793 -3.91 -13.10 11.90
N PRO A 794 -3.68 -13.60 10.67
CA PRO A 794 -4.74 -14.12 9.83
C PRO A 794 -5.41 -15.34 10.49
N ARG A 795 -6.71 -15.43 10.37
CA ARG A 795 -7.47 -16.58 10.88
C ARG A 795 -7.18 -17.84 10.09
N ALA A 796 -6.89 -17.71 8.80
CA ALA A 796 -6.47 -18.80 7.94
C ALA A 796 -5.28 -19.59 8.50
N LEU A 797 -4.32 -18.93 9.17
CA LEU A 797 -3.17 -19.60 9.79
C LEU A 797 -3.49 -20.16 11.19
N ALA A 798 -4.41 -19.54 11.94
CA ALA A 798 -4.75 -20.00 13.29
C ALA A 798 -5.44 -21.38 13.30
N GLN A 799 -6.19 -21.71 12.26
CA GLN A 799 -6.88 -23.01 12.12
C GLN A 799 -5.90 -24.15 11.75
N VAL A 800 -4.88 -23.87 10.95
CA VAL A 800 -3.86 -24.89 10.60
C VAL A 800 -3.05 -25.31 11.83
N GLY A 801 -2.69 -24.35 12.70
CA GLY A 801 -2.00 -24.65 13.96
C GLY A 801 -2.82 -25.51 14.95
N HIS A 802 -4.14 -25.34 14.93
CA HIS A 802 -5.04 -26.10 15.80
C HIS A 802 -5.25 -27.54 15.32
N ASN A 803 -5.30 -27.76 14.02
CA ASN A 803 -5.44 -29.09 13.42
C ASN A 803 -4.15 -29.93 13.59
N LEU A 804 -2.98 -29.32 13.44
CA LEU A 804 -1.72 -30.01 13.66
C LEU A 804 -1.50 -30.39 15.12
N SER A 805 -2.00 -29.61 16.08
CA SER A 805 -1.93 -29.94 17.50
C SER A 805 -2.92 -31.05 17.92
N THR A 806 -4.00 -31.24 17.17
CA THR A 806 -4.98 -32.31 17.41
C THR A 806 -4.60 -33.63 16.73
N GLU A 807 -3.86 -33.60 15.62
CA GLU A 807 -3.31 -34.82 14.98
C GLU A 807 -2.05 -35.34 15.69
N SER A 808 -1.24 -34.49 16.29
CA SER A 808 -0.09 -34.89 17.11
C SER A 808 -0.48 -35.51 18.45
N ASN A 809 -1.73 -35.39 18.87
CA ASN A 809 -2.28 -35.98 20.09
C ASN A 809 -3.18 -37.21 19.83
N ARG A 810 -3.26 -37.68 18.60
CA ARG A 810 -3.82 -38.99 18.22
C ARG A 810 -2.72 -39.92 17.71
#